data_833bcbe33a857e53b608d2283151fe88
#
_entry.id   833bcbe33a857e53b608d2283151fe88
#
_cell.length_a   1.000
_cell.length_b   1.000
_cell.length_c   1.000
_cell.angle_alpha   90.00
_cell.angle_beta   90.00
_cell.angle_gamma   90.00
#
_symmetry.space_group_name_H-M   'P 1'
#
loop_
_entity.id
_entity.type
_entity.pdbx_description
1 polymer ?
#
loop_
_entity_poly.entity_id
_entity_poly.type
_entity_poly.pdbx_seq_one_letter_code
_entity_poly.pdbx_strand_id
1 'polypeptide(L)'
;MINISVDKLELNIDADKGAIVSLKVGEHLKKCNSPIFVARLRDINGGCHYIDSTKGQFLENKENALIYTGFGGDFDGILVKVTVSANKVISWGVQVTDIPKNYALEWIEISKACMPRLIDNCENGGRILFPYDEGILLTDETLLPRYEPEFPYSGAYFTFPAKVCSQFIAYLYDDIGLYIGAHDKQRAFKGIDFHPYGDGIIMELRLYSGANYGEGFKTDYPIIWQACEGNWQSAAEIYRNWFEENLPSGVVPTKENSSLPKWYENAPLVVTYPVRGVHDMDKMEPNALFPYTNALPHLNKIKSDTGCQIMALLMHWEGTAPWAPPYVWPPYGGVDLFNEFKDALHENGDLLGVYCSGFGYTTKSTLTGYNCEDKIEKDNVLSGVCKSPANKPELGRTCTPYQRYGYDICPISKRGKELLDDGFDPVFNSGVDYAQILDQNHGGGQCFCYARDHAHPPMPGQWMTIGMQKLLDEWKKKAPNMLFGCESASAEPFIGNLIISDNRYELNYPFGTPVPVHAYIYHEYLRNFMGNQCGCPFEPQVDTLRYRLAYSFSIGDLMTLVLNPNGDLMTHWGTHDFSAPPNMEKTLSFIKNMNKFYNKIAKEYLYAGKMKNAPDIECDSITFPLFRGRKAATLPRLLSSAWHAKDGKTAYIVVNPENTQAVFSINGNKYTVAPLDALLIIE
;
A
#
# COMPACT_ATOMS: atom_id res chain seq x y z
N MET A 1 -3.93 -34.83 20.48
CA MET A 1 -4.94 -33.74 20.23
C MET A 1 -4.80 -32.67 21.31
N ILE A 2 -4.68 -31.42 20.92
CA ILE A 2 -4.61 -30.24 21.79
C ILE A 2 -5.80 -29.36 21.47
N ASN A 3 -6.56 -28.97 22.47
CA ASN A 3 -7.67 -28.04 22.37
C ASN A 3 -7.29 -26.73 23.05
N ILE A 4 -7.46 -25.61 22.34
CA ILE A 4 -7.17 -24.28 22.82
C ILE A 4 -8.44 -23.45 22.65
N SER A 5 -8.97 -22.91 23.75
CA SER A 5 -10.21 -22.15 23.76
C SER A 5 -10.02 -20.81 24.48
N VAL A 6 -10.38 -19.72 23.80
CA VAL A 6 -10.32 -18.36 24.34
C VAL A 6 -11.51 -17.56 23.78
N ASP A 7 -12.32 -16.98 24.66
CA ASP A 7 -13.50 -16.22 24.30
C ASP A 7 -14.38 -17.02 23.31
N LYS A 8 -14.60 -16.55 22.11
CA LYS A 8 -15.40 -17.19 21.06
C LYS A 8 -14.56 -17.99 20.05
N LEU A 9 -13.29 -18.27 20.36
CA LEU A 9 -12.37 -19.04 19.51
C LEU A 9 -12.08 -20.40 20.12
N GLU A 10 -12.19 -21.47 19.30
CA GLU A 10 -11.76 -22.83 19.66
C GLU A 10 -10.87 -23.38 18.54
N LEU A 11 -9.63 -23.73 18.88
CA LEU A 11 -8.63 -24.26 17.98
C LEU A 11 -8.25 -25.68 18.38
N ASN A 12 -8.33 -26.62 17.45
CA ASN A 12 -7.93 -28.01 17.67
C ASN A 12 -6.71 -28.36 16.81
N ILE A 13 -5.67 -28.87 17.46
CA ILE A 13 -4.40 -29.26 16.84
C ILE A 13 -4.16 -30.76 17.09
N ASP A 14 -3.85 -31.49 16.03
CA ASP A 14 -3.30 -32.85 16.10
C ASP A 14 -1.76 -32.73 16.03
N ALA A 15 -1.12 -32.73 17.20
CA ALA A 15 0.32 -32.54 17.29
C ALA A 15 1.11 -33.68 16.62
N ASP A 16 0.63 -34.93 16.73
CA ASP A 16 1.28 -36.09 16.14
C ASP A 16 1.25 -36.08 14.62
N LYS A 17 0.18 -35.49 14.03
CA LYS A 17 0.05 -35.28 12.58
C LYS A 17 0.63 -33.94 12.12
N GLY A 18 1.04 -33.07 13.04
CA GLY A 18 1.53 -31.75 12.73
C GLY A 18 0.49 -30.85 12.05
N ALA A 19 -0.80 -31.00 12.39
CA ALA A 19 -1.89 -30.36 11.67
C ALA A 19 -2.88 -29.61 12.57
N ILE A 20 -3.35 -28.48 12.09
CA ILE A 20 -4.55 -27.82 12.60
C ILE A 20 -5.76 -28.55 12.00
N VAL A 21 -6.62 -29.11 12.82
CA VAL A 21 -7.73 -29.98 12.39
C VAL A 21 -9.08 -29.28 12.40
N SER A 22 -9.24 -28.24 13.20
CA SER A 22 -10.42 -27.39 13.14
C SER A 22 -10.21 -26.04 13.81
N LEU A 23 -10.96 -25.06 13.35
CA LEU A 23 -11.10 -23.75 13.96
C LEU A 23 -12.59 -23.41 14.05
N LYS A 24 -13.03 -22.97 15.24
CA LYS A 24 -14.38 -22.46 15.47
C LYS A 24 -14.28 -20.99 15.86
N VAL A 25 -15.10 -20.16 15.22
CA VAL A 25 -15.21 -18.71 15.47
C VAL A 25 -16.70 -18.43 15.75
N GLY A 26 -17.03 -18.12 16.99
CA GLY A 26 -18.44 -18.08 17.43
C GLY A 26 -19.12 -19.43 17.25
N GLU A 27 -20.19 -19.48 16.45
CA GLU A 27 -20.86 -20.74 16.09
C GLU A 27 -20.36 -21.37 14.79
N HIS A 28 -19.45 -20.69 14.06
CA HIS A 28 -18.94 -21.13 12.78
C HIS A 28 -17.75 -22.08 12.95
N LEU A 29 -17.94 -23.35 12.64
CA LEU A 29 -16.91 -24.40 12.71
C LEU A 29 -16.39 -24.73 11.31
N LYS A 30 -15.07 -24.58 11.10
CA LYS A 30 -14.39 -25.10 9.91
C LYS A 30 -13.44 -26.23 10.30
N LYS A 31 -13.65 -27.40 9.72
CA LYS A 31 -12.69 -28.51 9.77
C LYS A 31 -11.69 -28.34 8.64
N CYS A 32 -10.43 -28.63 8.92
CA CYS A 32 -9.39 -28.65 7.90
C CYS A 32 -8.28 -29.64 8.33
N ASN A 33 -7.24 -29.71 7.54
CA ASN A 33 -6.05 -30.50 7.87
C ASN A 33 -4.84 -29.75 7.33
N SER A 34 -4.63 -28.53 7.83
CA SER A 34 -3.53 -27.66 7.39
C SER A 34 -2.29 -27.89 8.25
N PRO A 35 -1.08 -27.81 7.69
CA PRO A 35 0.14 -27.84 8.50
C PRO A 35 0.14 -26.70 9.52
N ILE A 36 0.73 -26.95 10.70
CA ILE A 36 0.93 -25.92 11.73
C ILE A 36 1.91 -24.85 11.23
N PHE A 37 2.95 -25.30 10.50
CA PHE A 37 3.90 -24.43 9.83
C PHE A 37 4.37 -25.04 8.51
N VAL A 38 4.85 -24.15 7.62
CA VAL A 38 5.64 -24.46 6.44
C VAL A 38 6.85 -23.54 6.45
N ALA A 39 8.05 -24.04 6.16
CA ALA A 39 9.24 -23.22 6.08
C ALA A 39 9.99 -23.45 4.77
N ARG A 40 10.53 -22.36 4.18
CA ARG A 40 11.40 -22.38 3.02
C ARG A 40 12.84 -22.10 3.45
N LEU A 41 13.73 -23.01 3.07
CA LEU A 41 15.17 -22.83 3.22
C LEU A 41 15.80 -22.58 1.84
N ARG A 42 16.84 -21.76 1.82
CA ARG A 42 17.68 -21.56 0.63
C ARG A 42 19.03 -22.24 0.86
N ASP A 43 19.46 -23.05 -0.09
CA ASP A 43 20.84 -23.50 -0.10
C ASP A 43 21.80 -22.41 -0.62
N ILE A 44 23.10 -22.66 -0.50
CA ILE A 44 24.13 -21.69 -0.89
C ILE A 44 24.15 -21.40 -2.40
N ASN A 45 23.51 -22.21 -3.24
CA ASN A 45 23.37 -21.97 -4.67
C ASN A 45 22.07 -21.27 -5.05
N GLY A 46 21.19 -20.99 -4.04
CA GLY A 46 19.91 -20.34 -4.21
C GLY A 46 18.73 -21.28 -4.44
N GLY A 47 18.94 -22.59 -4.37
CA GLY A 47 17.89 -23.60 -4.46
C GLY A 47 16.90 -23.51 -3.29
N CYS A 48 15.62 -23.84 -3.55
CA CYS A 48 14.54 -23.85 -2.56
C CYS A 48 14.33 -25.25 -1.99
N HIS A 49 14.19 -25.33 -0.69
CA HIS A 49 13.86 -26.55 0.05
C HIS A 49 12.73 -26.24 1.03
N TYR A 50 11.81 -27.17 1.21
CA TYR A 50 10.65 -26.98 2.07
C TYR A 50 10.58 -28.05 3.15
N ILE A 51 10.32 -27.61 4.37
CA ILE A 51 9.95 -28.47 5.50
C ILE A 51 8.57 -28.02 6.02
N ASP A 52 7.81 -28.96 6.52
CA ASP A 52 6.51 -28.68 7.13
C ASP A 52 6.22 -29.60 8.31
N SER A 53 5.32 -29.19 9.18
CA SER A 53 5.00 -29.93 10.41
C SER A 53 4.39 -31.31 10.16
N THR A 54 3.75 -31.54 8.99
CA THR A 54 3.12 -32.83 8.69
C THR A 54 4.13 -33.90 8.24
N LYS A 55 5.34 -33.48 7.87
CA LYS A 55 6.45 -34.36 7.48
C LYS A 55 7.48 -34.55 8.59
N GLY A 56 7.45 -33.66 9.59
CA GLY A 56 8.33 -33.74 10.73
C GLY A 56 7.84 -34.73 11.79
N GLN A 57 8.77 -35.16 12.65
CA GLN A 57 8.48 -35.94 13.83
C GLN A 57 8.17 -35.02 15.01
N PHE A 58 6.97 -35.15 15.60
CA PHE A 58 6.63 -34.49 16.85
C PHE A 58 7.43 -35.11 18.02
N LEU A 59 8.13 -34.27 18.76
CA LEU A 59 8.94 -34.71 19.89
C LEU A 59 8.19 -34.58 21.21
N GLU A 60 7.71 -33.39 21.51
CA GLU A 60 7.09 -33.12 22.80
C GLU A 60 6.22 -31.87 22.79
N ASN A 61 5.32 -31.81 23.78
CA ASN A 61 4.57 -30.61 24.14
C ASN A 61 5.02 -30.19 25.55
N LYS A 62 5.80 -29.11 25.60
CA LYS A 62 6.25 -28.51 26.88
C LYS A 62 5.86 -27.03 26.89
N GLU A 63 5.30 -26.57 28.00
CA GLU A 63 5.03 -25.13 28.21
C GLU A 63 4.30 -24.45 27.03
N ASN A 64 3.26 -25.10 26.50
CA ASN A 64 2.51 -24.65 25.32
C ASN A 64 3.33 -24.58 24.01
N ALA A 65 4.43 -25.32 23.94
CA ALA A 65 5.26 -25.38 22.75
C ALA A 65 5.22 -26.76 22.10
N LEU A 66 4.98 -26.77 20.80
CA LEU A 66 5.04 -27.95 19.93
C LEU A 66 6.41 -28.00 19.27
N ILE A 67 7.18 -29.08 19.50
CA ILE A 67 8.53 -29.21 18.99
C ILE A 67 8.56 -30.32 17.94
N TYR A 68 9.11 -30.01 16.77
CA TYR A 68 9.24 -30.87 15.61
C TYR A 68 10.70 -30.96 15.15
N THR A 69 11.08 -32.13 14.65
CA THR A 69 12.39 -32.44 14.02
C THR A 69 12.21 -33.52 12.97
N GLY A 70 13.31 -34.09 12.42
CA GLY A 70 13.26 -35.26 11.55
C GLY A 70 12.55 -35.00 10.22
N PHE A 71 12.92 -33.93 9.54
CA PHE A 71 12.29 -33.53 8.25
C PHE A 71 12.87 -34.22 7.02
N GLY A 72 13.85 -35.13 7.24
CA GLY A 72 14.50 -35.93 6.21
C GLY A 72 15.80 -35.32 5.69
N GLY A 73 16.77 -36.16 5.42
CA GLY A 73 18.06 -35.82 4.83
C GLY A 73 18.85 -34.77 5.63
N ASP A 74 19.31 -33.73 4.96
CA ASP A 74 20.08 -32.66 5.59
C ASP A 74 19.31 -31.90 6.67
N PHE A 75 17.97 -32.02 6.73
CA PHE A 75 17.10 -31.29 7.64
C PHE A 75 16.66 -32.05 8.87
N ASP A 76 17.17 -33.29 9.08
CA ASP A 76 16.80 -34.13 10.21
C ASP A 76 17.16 -33.51 11.57
N GLY A 77 18.21 -32.69 11.62
CA GLY A 77 18.65 -32.02 12.83
C GLY A 77 17.92 -30.70 13.14
N ILE A 78 17.17 -30.15 12.20
CA ILE A 78 16.47 -28.89 12.42
C ILE A 78 15.39 -29.05 13.50
N LEU A 79 15.37 -28.14 14.46
CA LEU A 79 14.31 -28.05 15.47
C LEU A 79 13.39 -26.86 15.19
N VAL A 80 12.11 -27.14 15.08
CA VAL A 80 11.07 -26.10 14.97
C VAL A 80 10.17 -26.14 16.20
N LYS A 81 10.23 -25.09 17.00
CA LYS A 81 9.39 -24.89 18.19
C LYS A 81 8.30 -23.89 17.87
N VAL A 82 7.05 -24.32 17.81
CA VAL A 82 5.88 -23.45 17.68
C VAL A 82 5.22 -23.28 19.04
N THR A 83 5.11 -22.07 19.53
CA THR A 83 4.45 -21.75 20.79
C THR A 83 3.03 -21.28 20.51
N VAL A 84 2.05 -21.88 21.17
CA VAL A 84 0.65 -21.45 21.10
C VAL A 84 0.15 -21.29 22.52
N SER A 85 -0.18 -20.07 22.91
CA SER A 85 -0.68 -19.76 24.25
C SER A 85 -2.07 -19.13 24.20
N ALA A 86 -2.86 -19.40 25.23
CA ALA A 86 -4.22 -18.92 25.38
C ALA A 86 -4.32 -18.12 26.70
N ASN A 87 -4.44 -16.83 26.56
CA ASN A 87 -4.76 -15.94 27.68
C ASN A 87 -5.76 -14.90 27.19
N LYS A 88 -6.35 -14.09 27.32
CA LYS A 88 -7.33 -13.19 26.65
C LYS A 88 -7.43 -13.35 25.12
N VAL A 89 -6.37 -13.77 24.45
CA VAL A 89 -6.24 -14.01 23.01
C VAL A 89 -5.44 -15.28 22.76
N ILE A 90 -5.51 -15.86 21.57
CA ILE A 90 -4.57 -16.90 21.15
C ILE A 90 -3.31 -16.21 20.58
N SER A 91 -2.16 -16.54 21.11
CA SER A 91 -0.88 -15.98 20.70
C SER A 91 0.04 -17.05 20.12
N TRP A 92 0.62 -16.76 18.96
CA TRP A 92 1.55 -17.64 18.26
C TRP A 92 2.95 -17.06 18.27
N GLY A 93 3.94 -17.94 18.39
CA GLY A 93 5.35 -17.64 18.23
C GLY A 93 6.10 -18.81 17.63
N VAL A 94 7.27 -18.58 17.08
CA VAL A 94 8.09 -19.64 16.48
C VAL A 94 9.57 -19.43 16.74
N GLN A 95 10.29 -20.54 16.90
CA GLN A 95 11.75 -20.60 16.93
C GLN A 95 12.22 -21.75 16.06
N VAL A 96 13.22 -21.50 15.21
CA VAL A 96 13.89 -22.49 14.37
C VAL A 96 15.37 -22.49 14.73
N THR A 97 15.92 -23.65 15.05
CA THR A 97 17.35 -23.80 15.40
C THR A 97 17.99 -24.97 14.63
N ASP A 98 19.29 -25.09 14.78
CA ASP A 98 20.08 -26.19 14.21
C ASP A 98 20.01 -26.30 12.68
N ILE A 99 19.92 -25.15 12.02
CA ILE A 99 19.93 -25.04 10.56
C ILE A 99 21.34 -25.40 10.06
N PRO A 100 21.50 -26.33 9.09
CA PRO A 100 22.80 -26.69 8.56
C PRO A 100 23.51 -25.48 7.89
N LYS A 101 24.84 -25.40 8.03
CA LYS A 101 25.66 -24.23 7.59
C LYS A 101 25.54 -23.87 6.11
N ASN A 102 25.12 -24.79 5.25
CA ASN A 102 24.93 -24.56 3.82
C ASN A 102 23.50 -24.07 3.47
N TYR A 103 22.65 -23.92 4.46
CA TYR A 103 21.26 -23.48 4.30
C TYR A 103 20.96 -22.26 5.17
N ALA A 104 20.03 -21.45 4.72
CA ALA A 104 19.46 -20.36 5.50
C ALA A 104 17.94 -20.46 5.49
N LEU A 105 17.30 -20.19 6.60
CA LEU A 105 15.85 -20.02 6.63
C LEU A 105 15.51 -18.74 5.89
N GLU A 106 14.77 -18.85 4.80
CA GLU A 106 14.27 -17.65 4.12
C GLU A 106 13.02 -17.12 4.81
N TRP A 107 12.03 -17.99 5.00
CA TRP A 107 10.81 -17.67 5.73
C TRP A 107 10.19 -18.91 6.39
N ILE A 108 9.31 -18.64 7.34
CA ILE A 108 8.40 -19.62 7.94
C ILE A 108 6.98 -19.06 8.00
N GLU A 109 6.02 -19.83 7.49
CA GLU A 109 4.59 -19.58 7.62
C GLU A 109 4.07 -20.24 8.89
N ILE A 110 3.40 -19.47 9.73
CA ILE A 110 2.72 -19.95 10.93
C ILE A 110 1.34 -19.29 11.04
N SER A 111 0.58 -19.64 12.07
CA SER A 111 -0.72 -19.00 12.29
C SER A 111 -1.68 -19.25 11.12
N LYS A 112 -1.75 -20.49 10.65
CA LYS A 112 -2.48 -20.89 9.42
C LYS A 112 -3.96 -21.13 9.75
N ALA A 113 -4.77 -20.06 9.63
CA ALA A 113 -6.21 -20.14 9.87
C ALA A 113 -6.95 -20.64 8.63
N CYS A 114 -7.56 -21.80 8.75
CA CYS A 114 -8.41 -22.35 7.70
C CYS A 114 -9.86 -21.92 7.93
N MET A 115 -10.43 -21.24 6.94
CA MET A 115 -11.78 -20.68 6.96
C MET A 115 -12.60 -21.21 5.78
N PRO A 116 -13.94 -21.09 5.79
CA PRO A 116 -14.75 -21.36 4.60
C PRO A 116 -14.33 -20.48 3.43
N ARG A 117 -14.75 -20.89 2.20
CA ARG A 117 -14.61 -20.05 1.01
C ARG A 117 -15.34 -18.73 1.22
N LEU A 118 -14.96 -17.69 0.48
CA LEU A 118 -15.59 -16.37 0.60
C LEU A 118 -17.04 -16.39 0.10
N ILE A 119 -17.80 -15.38 0.47
CA ILE A 119 -19.25 -15.31 0.25
C ILE A 119 -19.67 -15.52 -1.22
N ASP A 120 -18.91 -15.02 -2.19
CA ASP A 120 -19.20 -15.21 -3.61
C ASP A 120 -19.01 -16.68 -4.08
N ASN A 121 -18.33 -17.50 -3.29
CA ASN A 121 -18.02 -18.90 -3.58
C ASN A 121 -18.62 -19.90 -2.58
N CYS A 122 -19.30 -19.42 -1.53
CA CYS A 122 -19.84 -20.27 -0.49
C CYS A 122 -21.02 -19.58 0.21
N GLU A 123 -22.19 -20.24 0.22
CA GLU A 123 -23.40 -19.70 0.88
C GLU A 123 -23.18 -19.33 2.36
N ASN A 124 -22.34 -20.10 3.07
CA ASN A 124 -21.99 -19.87 4.48
C ASN A 124 -20.58 -19.29 4.63
N GLY A 125 -20.07 -18.64 3.59
CA GLY A 125 -18.79 -17.99 3.60
C GLY A 125 -18.81 -16.61 4.24
N GLY A 126 -17.63 -16.05 4.41
CA GLY A 126 -17.42 -14.70 4.92
C GLY A 126 -16.67 -13.84 3.91
N ARG A 127 -16.08 -12.79 4.42
CA ARG A 127 -15.28 -11.81 3.66
C ARG A 127 -13.92 -11.67 4.32
N ILE A 128 -12.89 -11.36 3.54
CA ILE A 128 -11.57 -11.05 4.09
C ILE A 128 -11.40 -9.53 4.11
N LEU A 129 -11.08 -8.98 5.28
CA LEU A 129 -10.54 -7.64 5.39
C LEU A 129 -9.03 -7.70 5.16
N PHE A 130 -8.57 -7.02 4.12
CA PHE A 130 -7.16 -7.01 3.73
C PHE A 130 -6.65 -5.57 3.61
N PRO A 131 -5.62 -5.17 4.40
CA PRO A 131 -5.08 -3.81 4.41
C PRO A 131 -4.14 -3.57 3.22
N TYR A 132 -4.65 -3.78 2.02
CA TYR A 132 -3.97 -3.63 0.74
C TYR A 132 -4.27 -2.23 0.17
N ASP A 133 -3.22 -1.43 -0.08
CA ASP A 133 -3.35 0.00 -0.38
C ASP A 133 -4.19 0.69 0.73
N GLU A 134 -5.32 1.27 0.41
CA GLU A 134 -6.19 1.84 1.44
C GLU A 134 -6.99 0.80 2.23
N GLY A 135 -7.20 -0.37 1.67
CA GLY A 135 -7.95 -1.49 2.26
C GLY A 135 -9.06 -2.01 1.36
N ILE A 136 -9.32 -3.30 1.46
CA ILE A 136 -10.36 -3.97 0.69
C ILE A 136 -11.09 -5.01 1.53
N LEU A 137 -12.39 -5.10 1.35
CA LEU A 137 -13.25 -6.18 1.83
C LEU A 137 -13.48 -7.16 0.67
N LEU A 138 -12.74 -8.25 0.67
CA LEU A 138 -12.74 -9.26 -0.39
C LEU A 138 -13.91 -10.20 -0.24
N THR A 139 -14.58 -10.48 -1.36
CA THR A 139 -15.69 -11.44 -1.47
C THR A 139 -15.38 -12.58 -2.42
N ASP A 140 -14.32 -12.48 -3.22
CA ASP A 140 -13.92 -13.47 -4.23
C ASP A 140 -12.39 -13.71 -4.19
N GLU A 141 -11.97 -14.84 -3.61
CA GLU A 141 -10.57 -15.25 -3.55
C GLU A 141 -10.05 -15.88 -4.85
N THR A 142 -10.91 -16.24 -5.80
CA THR A 142 -10.48 -16.90 -7.04
C THR A 142 -9.76 -15.96 -7.99
N LEU A 143 -9.93 -14.65 -7.80
CA LEU A 143 -9.27 -13.63 -8.60
C LEU A 143 -7.86 -13.30 -8.11
N LEU A 144 -7.51 -13.74 -6.91
CA LEU A 144 -6.21 -13.53 -6.29
C LEU A 144 -5.58 -14.88 -5.96
N PRO A 145 -4.80 -15.49 -6.88
CA PRO A 145 -4.09 -16.73 -6.60
C PRO A 145 -3.03 -16.49 -5.54
N ARG A 146 -2.60 -17.57 -4.87
CA ARG A 146 -1.45 -17.51 -3.96
C ARG A 146 -0.27 -16.81 -4.64
N TYR A 147 0.29 -15.83 -3.94
CA TYR A 147 1.43 -15.06 -4.41
C TYR A 147 2.65 -15.31 -3.52
N GLU A 148 3.64 -16.00 -4.05
CA GLU A 148 4.96 -16.11 -3.44
C GLU A 148 5.89 -15.12 -4.13
N PRO A 149 6.32 -14.04 -3.42
CA PRO A 149 7.26 -13.08 -4.00
C PRO A 149 8.58 -13.76 -4.36
N GLU A 150 8.99 -13.59 -5.58
CA GLU A 150 10.25 -14.13 -6.11
C GLU A 150 11.10 -13.00 -6.69
N PHE A 151 12.42 -13.12 -6.54
CA PHE A 151 13.36 -12.20 -7.16
C PHE A 151 13.25 -12.26 -8.69
N PRO A 152 13.33 -11.12 -9.43
CA PRO A 152 13.58 -9.76 -8.98
C PRO A 152 12.33 -8.99 -8.51
N TYR A 153 11.14 -9.52 -8.71
CA TYR A 153 9.88 -8.87 -8.34
C TYR A 153 9.57 -9.16 -6.88
N SER A 154 10.30 -8.52 -6.02
CA SER A 154 10.11 -8.69 -4.61
C SER A 154 8.89 -7.92 -4.12
N GLY A 155 7.91 -8.63 -3.64
CA GLY A 155 7.13 -8.18 -2.55
C GLY A 155 6.23 -6.95 -2.69
N ALA A 156 5.99 -6.42 -3.88
CA ALA A 156 5.02 -5.34 -4.03
C ALA A 156 3.60 -5.77 -3.62
N TYR A 157 3.27 -7.05 -3.83
CA TYR A 157 1.96 -7.62 -3.51
C TYR A 157 2.05 -8.53 -2.29
N PHE A 158 1.01 -8.53 -1.45
CA PHE A 158 0.87 -9.39 -0.26
C PHE A 158 2.05 -9.37 0.72
N THR A 159 2.87 -8.34 0.67
CA THR A 159 3.98 -8.13 1.59
C THR A 159 3.84 -6.83 2.36
N PHE A 160 4.25 -6.87 3.60
CA PHE A 160 4.39 -5.75 4.52
C PHE A 160 5.89 -5.54 4.82
N PRO A 161 6.41 -4.32 4.83
CA PRO A 161 5.79 -3.08 4.38
C PRO A 161 5.94 -2.89 2.87
N ALA A 162 4.81 -2.88 2.16
CA ALA A 162 4.68 -2.55 0.75
C ALA A 162 3.20 -2.22 0.48
N LYS A 163 2.55 -2.85 -0.53
CA LYS A 163 1.10 -2.66 -0.75
C LYS A 163 0.23 -3.11 0.43
N VAL A 164 0.68 -4.08 1.21
CA VAL A 164 0.08 -4.36 2.52
C VAL A 164 0.60 -3.33 3.50
N CYS A 165 -0.25 -2.41 3.91
CA CYS A 165 0.14 -1.24 4.69
C CYS A 165 0.21 -1.50 6.19
N SER A 166 -0.49 -2.51 6.68
CA SER A 166 -0.63 -2.86 8.11
C SER A 166 -0.40 -4.35 8.33
N GLN A 167 -0.03 -4.74 9.56
CA GLN A 167 0.44 -6.09 9.88
C GLN A 167 -0.70 -7.03 10.31
N PHE A 168 -1.87 -6.97 9.66
CA PHE A 168 -2.99 -7.83 10.02
C PHE A 168 -3.83 -8.25 8.81
N ILE A 169 -4.69 -9.22 9.02
CA ILE A 169 -5.75 -9.67 8.13
C ILE A 169 -6.92 -10.12 9.00
N ALA A 170 -8.15 -10.05 8.51
CA ALA A 170 -9.28 -10.58 9.25
C ALA A 170 -10.25 -11.33 8.33
N TYR A 171 -10.91 -12.36 8.87
CA TYR A 171 -12.02 -13.03 8.23
C TYR A 171 -13.32 -12.68 8.97
N LEU A 172 -14.31 -12.19 8.23
CA LEU A 172 -15.54 -11.61 8.80
C LEU A 172 -16.76 -12.36 8.30
N TYR A 173 -17.50 -12.99 9.22
CA TYR A 173 -18.90 -13.32 9.05
C TYR A 173 -19.76 -12.09 9.37
N ASP A 174 -21.07 -12.18 9.23
CA ASP A 174 -21.97 -11.04 9.54
C ASP A 174 -22.08 -10.75 11.03
N ASP A 175 -21.97 -11.79 11.87
CA ASP A 175 -22.14 -11.72 13.32
C ASP A 175 -20.81 -11.66 14.10
N ILE A 176 -19.72 -12.18 13.53
CA ILE A 176 -18.42 -12.31 14.21
C ILE A 176 -17.27 -12.31 13.21
N GLY A 177 -16.09 -11.93 13.67
CA GLY A 177 -14.85 -12.00 12.88
C GLY A 177 -13.70 -12.64 13.62
N LEU A 178 -12.71 -13.08 12.87
CA LEU A 178 -11.39 -13.51 13.32
C LEU A 178 -10.35 -12.49 12.87
N TYR A 179 -9.80 -11.75 13.80
CA TYR A 179 -8.62 -10.90 13.58
C TYR A 179 -7.35 -11.74 13.73
N ILE A 180 -6.40 -11.57 12.80
CA ILE A 180 -5.06 -12.15 12.83
C ILE A 180 -4.06 -11.03 12.59
N GLY A 181 -3.21 -10.70 13.57
CA GLY A 181 -2.25 -9.60 13.44
C GLY A 181 -0.90 -9.90 14.07
N ALA A 182 0.17 -9.48 13.43
CA ALA A 182 1.49 -9.45 14.03
C ALA A 182 1.63 -8.14 14.83
N HIS A 183 1.77 -8.24 16.14
CA HIS A 183 2.00 -7.09 17.01
C HIS A 183 3.50 -6.82 17.15
N ASP A 184 4.15 -6.61 16.01
CA ASP A 184 5.59 -6.43 15.87
C ASP A 184 5.97 -4.94 15.87
N LYS A 185 6.55 -4.47 16.97
CA LYS A 185 7.02 -3.08 17.11
C LYS A 185 8.15 -2.71 16.17
N GLN A 186 8.91 -3.70 15.71
CA GLN A 186 10.04 -3.49 14.80
C GLN A 186 9.59 -3.49 13.32
N ARG A 187 8.33 -3.89 13.07
CA ARG A 187 7.74 -3.87 11.74
C ARG A 187 8.57 -4.61 10.69
N ALA A 188 9.13 -5.76 11.10
CA ALA A 188 9.92 -6.60 10.24
C ALA A 188 9.16 -6.98 8.96
N PHE A 189 9.89 -7.14 7.87
CA PHE A 189 9.33 -7.58 6.60
C PHE A 189 8.64 -8.93 6.74
N LYS A 190 7.42 -9.06 6.22
CA LYS A 190 6.60 -10.29 6.26
C LYS A 190 5.61 -10.38 5.10
N GLY A 191 5.20 -11.57 4.74
CA GLY A 191 4.06 -11.81 3.88
C GLY A 191 2.77 -11.92 4.71
N ILE A 192 1.68 -11.37 4.20
CA ILE A 192 0.34 -11.59 4.72
C ILE A 192 -0.47 -12.08 3.55
N ASP A 193 -0.89 -13.33 3.58
CA ASP A 193 -1.43 -14.01 2.42
C ASP A 193 -2.71 -14.79 2.76
N PHE A 194 -3.47 -15.08 1.73
CA PHE A 194 -4.61 -15.98 1.76
C PHE A 194 -4.77 -16.65 0.40
N HIS A 195 -5.17 -17.90 0.41
CA HIS A 195 -5.35 -18.66 -0.83
C HIS A 195 -6.31 -19.83 -0.64
N PRO A 196 -6.94 -20.35 -1.73
CA PRO A 196 -7.74 -21.55 -1.66
C PRO A 196 -6.94 -22.75 -1.12
N TYR A 197 -7.56 -23.52 -0.21
CA TYR A 197 -6.97 -24.72 0.38
C TYR A 197 -8.05 -25.77 0.65
N GLY A 198 -8.05 -26.85 -0.14
CA GLY A 198 -9.10 -27.84 -0.10
C GLY A 198 -10.48 -27.22 -0.38
N ASP A 199 -11.44 -27.48 0.49
CA ASP A 199 -12.78 -26.91 0.45
C ASP A 199 -12.92 -25.56 1.19
N GLY A 200 -11.80 -24.95 1.56
CA GLY A 200 -11.72 -23.69 2.30
C GLY A 200 -10.72 -22.72 1.71
N ILE A 201 -10.38 -21.74 2.54
CA ILE A 201 -9.32 -20.77 2.32
C ILE A 201 -8.39 -20.78 3.53
N ILE A 202 -7.10 -20.66 3.30
CA ILE A 202 -6.11 -20.45 4.35
C ILE A 202 -5.71 -18.98 4.40
N MET A 203 -5.63 -18.43 5.61
CA MET A 203 -4.99 -17.15 5.89
C MET A 203 -3.73 -17.41 6.71
N GLU A 204 -2.62 -16.76 6.38
CA GLU A 204 -1.33 -17.03 7.01
C GLU A 204 -0.42 -15.81 7.02
N LEU A 205 0.51 -15.82 7.98
CA LEU A 205 1.62 -14.88 8.01
C LEU A 205 2.93 -15.61 7.68
N ARG A 206 3.67 -15.05 6.74
CA ARG A 206 4.98 -15.52 6.30
C ARG A 206 6.05 -14.62 6.90
N LEU A 207 6.83 -15.16 7.82
CA LEU A 207 7.84 -14.45 8.59
C LEU A 207 9.20 -14.64 7.94
N TYR A 208 9.78 -13.59 7.41
CA TYR A 208 11.10 -13.61 6.80
C TYR A 208 12.18 -13.48 7.87
N SER A 209 13.19 -14.35 7.82
CA SER A 209 14.14 -14.50 8.93
C SER A 209 15.15 -13.36 9.04
N GLY A 210 15.56 -12.75 7.93
CA GLY A 210 16.69 -11.80 7.91
C GLY A 210 18.02 -12.43 8.36
N ALA A 211 18.18 -13.74 8.23
CA ALA A 211 19.29 -14.50 8.79
C ALA A 211 20.44 -14.73 7.79
N ASN A 212 21.60 -15.08 8.32
CA ASN A 212 22.70 -15.67 7.57
C ASN A 212 22.54 -17.19 7.45
N TYR A 213 23.40 -17.80 6.63
CA TYR A 213 23.47 -19.25 6.51
C TYR A 213 23.89 -19.91 7.85
N GLY A 214 23.18 -20.95 8.24
CA GLY A 214 23.39 -21.68 9.49
C GLY A 214 22.85 -20.98 10.74
N GLU A 215 22.24 -19.79 10.60
CA GLU A 215 21.65 -19.07 11.72
C GLU A 215 20.20 -19.48 11.96
N GLY A 216 19.83 -19.58 13.25
CA GLY A 216 18.45 -19.79 13.67
C GLY A 216 17.59 -18.53 13.54
N PHE A 217 16.29 -18.71 13.76
CA PHE A 217 15.30 -17.64 13.75
C PHE A 217 14.37 -17.77 14.96
N LYS A 218 13.95 -16.65 15.51
CA LYS A 218 12.96 -16.60 16.59
C LYS A 218 12.14 -15.32 16.48
N THR A 219 10.82 -15.44 16.61
CA THR A 219 9.95 -14.28 16.80
C THR A 219 10.12 -13.70 18.19
N ASP A 220 10.25 -12.40 18.30
CA ASP A 220 10.28 -11.63 19.56
C ASP A 220 8.97 -10.84 19.81
N TYR A 221 7.96 -11.12 18.99
CA TYR A 221 6.62 -10.53 19.05
C TYR A 221 5.55 -11.64 18.87
N PRO A 222 4.34 -11.43 19.42
CA PRO A 222 3.24 -12.35 19.23
C PRO A 222 2.52 -12.11 17.89
N ILE A 223 2.03 -13.20 17.28
CA ILE A 223 0.95 -13.15 16.31
C ILE A 223 -0.33 -13.44 17.06
N ILE A 224 -1.30 -12.54 16.98
CA ILE A 224 -2.52 -12.56 17.78
C ILE A 224 -3.70 -13.05 16.93
N TRP A 225 -4.47 -14.00 17.47
CA TRP A 225 -5.81 -14.33 17.02
C TRP A 225 -6.81 -13.84 18.06
N GLN A 226 -7.76 -13.05 17.63
CA GLN A 226 -8.78 -12.47 18.50
C GLN A 226 -10.13 -12.44 17.78
N ALA A 227 -11.20 -12.79 18.52
CA ALA A 227 -12.54 -12.59 18.02
C ALA A 227 -12.89 -11.08 17.99
N CYS A 228 -13.63 -10.66 16.98
CA CYS A 228 -14.15 -9.30 16.84
C CYS A 228 -15.59 -9.36 16.32
N GLU A 229 -16.26 -8.21 16.25
CA GLU A 229 -17.56 -8.14 15.57
C GLU A 229 -17.41 -8.39 14.07
N GLY A 230 -18.49 -8.77 13.38
CA GLY A 230 -18.52 -9.13 11.97
C GLY A 230 -18.38 -7.95 10.99
N ASN A 231 -17.82 -6.82 11.42
CA ASN A 231 -17.57 -5.65 10.60
C ASN A 231 -16.07 -5.33 10.51
N TRP A 232 -15.67 -4.64 9.45
CA TRP A 232 -14.26 -4.35 9.19
C TRP A 232 -13.66 -3.35 10.21
N GLN A 233 -14.47 -2.45 10.74
CA GLN A 233 -14.02 -1.43 11.69
C GLN A 233 -13.57 -2.06 13.00
N SER A 234 -14.29 -3.06 13.50
CA SER A 234 -13.91 -3.77 14.74
C SER A 234 -12.54 -4.44 14.62
N ALA A 235 -12.25 -5.06 13.49
CA ALA A 235 -10.94 -5.66 13.25
C ALA A 235 -9.83 -4.58 13.10
N ALA A 236 -10.11 -3.51 12.36
CA ALA A 236 -9.18 -2.39 12.19
C ALA A 236 -8.92 -1.65 13.52
N GLU A 237 -9.93 -1.56 14.41
CA GLU A 237 -9.79 -0.93 15.73
C GLU A 237 -8.84 -1.70 16.65
N ILE A 238 -8.84 -3.03 16.61
CA ILE A 238 -7.87 -3.84 17.37
C ILE A 238 -6.45 -3.44 16.97
N TYR A 239 -6.20 -3.33 15.66
CA TYR A 239 -4.88 -2.95 15.14
C TYR A 239 -4.54 -1.49 15.44
N ARG A 240 -5.49 -0.57 15.26
CA ARG A 240 -5.31 0.87 15.53
C ARG A 240 -4.94 1.11 16.99
N ASN A 241 -5.60 0.46 17.96
CA ASN A 241 -5.29 0.59 19.37
C ASN A 241 -3.86 0.14 19.67
N TRP A 242 -3.44 -0.99 19.09
CA TRP A 242 -2.06 -1.46 19.22
C TRP A 242 -1.07 -0.48 18.57
N PHE A 243 -1.38 0.05 17.38
CA PHE A 243 -0.54 1.01 16.67
C PHE A 243 -0.36 2.30 17.46
N GLU A 244 -1.43 2.88 18.00
CA GLU A 244 -1.38 4.12 18.78
C GLU A 244 -0.53 3.97 20.07
N GLU A 245 -0.53 2.79 20.68
CA GLU A 245 0.34 2.47 21.83
C GLU A 245 1.81 2.23 21.43
N ASN A 246 2.08 2.01 20.14
CA ASN A 246 3.38 1.57 19.65
C ASN A 246 3.80 2.31 18.37
N LEU A 247 3.67 3.62 18.34
CA LEU A 247 4.00 4.45 17.17
C LEU A 247 5.43 4.21 16.68
N PRO A 248 5.66 4.19 15.35
CA PRO A 248 7.02 4.21 14.80
C PRO A 248 7.79 5.44 15.27
N SER A 249 9.11 5.30 15.37
CA SER A 249 9.96 6.43 15.77
C SER A 249 9.80 7.61 14.81
N GLY A 250 9.62 8.81 15.35
CA GLY A 250 9.47 10.05 14.59
C GLY A 250 8.07 10.30 14.03
N VAL A 251 7.13 9.37 14.21
CA VAL A 251 5.73 9.57 13.84
C VAL A 251 5.02 10.38 14.92
N VAL A 252 4.44 11.49 14.53
CA VAL A 252 3.64 12.36 15.38
C VAL A 252 2.36 12.79 14.66
N PRO A 253 1.26 13.07 15.35
CA PRO A 253 0.07 13.58 14.72
C PRO A 253 0.35 14.82 13.86
N THR A 254 -0.27 14.93 12.71
CA THR A 254 -0.08 16.05 11.75
C THR A 254 -0.27 17.42 12.39
N LYS A 255 -1.22 17.55 13.33
CA LYS A 255 -1.45 18.78 14.12
C LYS A 255 -0.29 19.19 15.00
N GLU A 256 0.52 18.24 15.44
CA GLU A 256 1.64 18.44 16.35
C GLU A 256 2.98 18.51 15.59
N ASN A 257 2.95 18.20 14.29
CA ASN A 257 4.12 18.16 13.43
C ASN A 257 4.48 19.55 12.91
N SER A 258 5.29 20.28 13.66
CA SER A 258 5.75 21.63 13.30
C SER A 258 6.66 21.69 12.06
N SER A 259 7.11 20.54 11.54
CA SER A 259 7.92 20.48 10.31
C SER A 259 7.09 20.52 9.04
N LEU A 260 5.76 20.40 9.12
CA LEU A 260 4.88 20.46 7.96
C LEU A 260 4.74 21.89 7.43
N PRO A 261 4.83 22.10 6.12
CA PRO A 261 4.59 23.39 5.52
C PRO A 261 3.11 23.80 5.67
N LYS A 262 2.85 25.10 5.73
CA LYS A 262 1.48 25.61 5.89
C LYS A 262 0.49 25.14 4.82
N TRP A 263 0.97 24.93 3.60
CA TRP A 263 0.11 24.49 2.51
C TRP A 263 -0.46 23.07 2.74
N TYR A 264 0.18 22.24 3.56
CA TYR A 264 -0.30 20.89 3.85
C TYR A 264 -1.71 20.88 4.47
N GLU A 265 -2.01 21.81 5.36
CA GLU A 265 -3.35 21.94 5.94
C GLU A 265 -4.40 22.55 5.02
N ASN A 266 -3.98 23.22 3.92
CA ASN A 266 -4.89 23.86 2.97
C ASN A 266 -5.54 22.89 1.99
N ALA A 267 -5.12 21.63 1.98
CA ALA A 267 -5.59 20.60 1.05
C ALA A 267 -5.51 21.03 -0.42
N PRO A 268 -4.31 21.24 -0.98
CA PRO A 268 -4.18 21.63 -2.38
C PRO A 268 -4.82 20.59 -3.30
N LEU A 269 -5.38 21.06 -4.43
CA LEU A 269 -5.81 20.19 -5.50
C LEU A 269 -4.58 19.71 -6.28
N VAL A 270 -4.34 18.41 -6.30
CA VAL A 270 -3.27 17.82 -7.10
C VAL A 270 -3.72 17.75 -8.57
N VAL A 271 -2.92 18.31 -9.47
CA VAL A 271 -3.16 18.26 -10.91
C VAL A 271 -1.96 17.58 -11.56
N THR A 272 -2.14 16.33 -11.96
CA THR A 272 -1.07 15.54 -12.57
C THR A 272 -1.22 15.46 -14.09
N TYR A 273 -0.11 15.52 -14.79
CA TYR A 273 -0.07 15.42 -16.25
C TYR A 273 1.32 15.11 -16.78
N PRO A 274 1.42 14.48 -17.97
CA PRO A 274 2.69 14.25 -18.62
C PRO A 274 3.13 15.49 -19.43
N VAL A 275 4.42 15.73 -19.52
CA VAL A 275 5.01 16.72 -20.44
C VAL A 275 5.57 16.09 -21.71
N ARG A 276 5.66 14.76 -21.74
CA ARG A 276 6.02 13.93 -22.89
C ARG A 276 5.08 12.75 -23.01
N GLY A 277 4.68 12.40 -24.23
CA GLY A 277 3.67 11.38 -24.48
C GLY A 277 2.31 11.72 -23.88
N VAL A 278 1.43 10.73 -23.83
CA VAL A 278 0.09 10.82 -23.22
C VAL A 278 -0.04 9.93 -21.99
N HIS A 279 0.68 8.81 -21.99
CA HIS A 279 0.69 7.80 -20.92
C HIS A 279 2.03 7.04 -20.93
N ASP A 280 2.21 6.15 -19.97
CA ASP A 280 3.45 5.43 -19.70
C ASP A 280 4.03 4.62 -20.88
N MET A 281 3.19 4.18 -21.80
CA MET A 281 3.56 3.31 -22.92
C MET A 281 3.68 4.05 -24.25
N ASP A 282 3.55 5.38 -24.24
CA ASP A 282 3.62 6.19 -25.46
C ASP A 282 5.06 6.54 -25.84
N LYS A 283 5.23 7.04 -27.05
CA LYS A 283 6.49 7.67 -27.43
C LYS A 283 6.72 8.90 -26.56
N MET A 284 7.88 8.98 -25.95
CA MET A 284 8.24 10.05 -25.01
C MET A 284 8.69 11.33 -25.74
N GLU A 285 7.93 11.73 -26.76
CA GLU A 285 8.10 13.01 -27.44
C GLU A 285 7.39 14.13 -26.67
N PRO A 286 7.91 15.37 -26.68
CA PRO A 286 7.24 16.50 -26.03
C PRO A 286 5.83 16.67 -26.56
N ASN A 287 4.89 16.90 -25.63
CA ASN A 287 3.49 17.14 -25.97
C ASN A 287 3.13 18.65 -25.87
N ALA A 288 1.86 19.00 -26.02
CA ALA A 288 1.44 20.40 -26.04
C ALA A 288 1.63 21.13 -24.69
N LEU A 289 1.81 20.42 -23.58
CA LEU A 289 2.09 20.99 -22.26
C LEU A 289 3.59 21.25 -22.03
N PHE A 290 4.43 21.00 -23.03
CA PHE A 290 5.85 21.38 -23.01
C PHE A 290 6.13 22.50 -24.04
N PRO A 291 6.93 23.54 -23.71
CA PRO A 291 7.61 23.82 -22.44
C PRO A 291 6.66 23.90 -21.25
N TYR A 292 7.15 23.59 -20.04
CA TYR A 292 6.33 23.46 -18.82
C TYR A 292 5.33 24.58 -18.58
N THR A 293 5.71 25.83 -18.96
CA THR A 293 4.86 27.03 -18.85
C THR A 293 3.59 26.98 -19.70
N ASN A 294 3.53 26.11 -20.72
CA ASN A 294 2.33 25.90 -21.52
C ASN A 294 1.16 25.32 -20.68
N ALA A 295 1.44 24.68 -19.55
CA ALA A 295 0.42 24.19 -18.65
C ALA A 295 -0.24 25.31 -17.79
N LEU A 296 0.43 26.46 -17.60
CA LEU A 296 -0.04 27.53 -16.73
C LEU A 296 -1.46 28.02 -17.04
N PRO A 297 -1.87 28.24 -18.31
CA PRO A 297 -3.25 28.66 -18.61
C PRO A 297 -4.29 27.66 -18.10
N HIS A 298 -4.03 26.35 -18.23
CA HIS A 298 -4.95 25.30 -17.76
C HIS A 298 -5.01 25.27 -16.24
N LEU A 299 -3.85 25.32 -15.56
CA LEU A 299 -3.75 25.35 -14.11
C LEU A 299 -4.43 26.60 -13.51
N ASN A 300 -4.18 27.77 -14.08
CA ASN A 300 -4.80 29.01 -13.67
C ASN A 300 -6.33 29.00 -13.83
N LYS A 301 -6.82 28.39 -14.91
CA LYS A 301 -8.26 28.19 -15.10
C LYS A 301 -8.86 27.31 -14.01
N ILE A 302 -8.24 26.16 -13.75
CA ILE A 302 -8.68 25.23 -12.70
C ILE A 302 -8.67 25.94 -11.33
N LYS A 303 -7.61 26.68 -11.01
CA LYS A 303 -7.51 27.48 -9.78
C LYS A 303 -8.63 28.51 -9.66
N SER A 304 -8.87 29.27 -10.72
CA SER A 304 -9.94 30.28 -10.77
C SER A 304 -11.32 29.68 -10.57
N ASP A 305 -11.58 28.53 -11.20
CA ASP A 305 -12.90 27.89 -11.17
C ASP A 305 -13.17 27.17 -9.84
N THR A 306 -12.14 26.64 -9.19
CA THR A 306 -12.27 25.84 -7.95
C THR A 306 -11.97 26.64 -6.68
N GLY A 307 -11.14 27.67 -6.77
CA GLY A 307 -10.60 28.39 -5.62
C GLY A 307 -9.56 27.60 -4.82
N CYS A 308 -9.08 26.46 -5.34
CA CYS A 308 -8.06 25.65 -4.70
C CYS A 308 -6.65 26.22 -4.92
N GLN A 309 -5.74 26.03 -3.96
CA GLN A 309 -4.32 26.05 -4.23
C GLN A 309 -3.99 24.85 -5.11
N ILE A 310 -3.17 25.00 -6.15
CA ILE A 310 -2.82 23.93 -7.07
C ILE A 310 -1.46 23.34 -6.69
N MET A 311 -1.35 22.02 -6.71
CA MET A 311 -0.07 21.31 -6.79
C MET A 311 0.05 20.71 -8.19
N ALA A 312 0.85 21.31 -9.05
CA ALA A 312 1.17 20.73 -10.35
C ALA A 312 2.12 19.56 -10.15
N LEU A 313 1.70 18.34 -10.49
CA LEU A 313 2.49 17.11 -10.31
C LEU A 313 2.94 16.58 -11.66
N LEU A 314 4.22 16.79 -12.00
CA LEU A 314 4.78 16.48 -13.30
C LEU A 314 5.08 14.99 -13.46
N MET A 315 4.61 14.45 -14.60
CA MET A 315 4.97 13.12 -15.11
C MET A 315 5.87 13.24 -16.32
N HIS A 316 6.76 12.26 -16.54
CA HIS A 316 7.66 12.19 -17.70
C HIS A 316 8.53 13.45 -17.91
N TRP A 317 8.90 14.08 -16.81
CA TRP A 317 9.69 15.31 -16.75
C TRP A 317 11.20 15.04 -16.73
N GLU A 318 11.61 13.80 -16.44
CA GLU A 318 13.00 13.39 -16.29
C GLU A 318 13.78 13.60 -17.60
N GLY A 319 14.98 14.14 -17.49
CA GLY A 319 15.75 14.59 -18.63
C GLY A 319 16.30 13.49 -19.52
N THR A 320 16.67 12.36 -18.92
CA THR A 320 17.30 11.26 -19.67
C THR A 320 16.24 10.29 -20.22
N ALA A 321 15.45 9.73 -19.37
CA ALA A 321 14.31 8.90 -19.73
C ALA A 321 13.34 8.83 -18.53
N PRO A 322 12.04 8.79 -18.74
CA PRO A 322 11.14 8.42 -17.67
C PRO A 322 11.55 7.08 -17.08
N TRP A 323 11.39 6.96 -15.76
CA TRP A 323 11.81 5.77 -15.00
C TRP A 323 13.26 5.34 -15.25
N ALA A 324 14.18 6.29 -15.25
CA ALA A 324 15.61 6.04 -15.40
C ALA A 324 16.44 6.55 -14.20
N PRO A 325 16.05 6.31 -12.93
CA PRO A 325 16.93 6.58 -11.81
C PRO A 325 18.28 5.83 -12.01
N PRO A 326 19.37 6.42 -11.57
CA PRO A 326 19.49 7.72 -10.92
C PRO A 326 19.61 8.91 -11.88
N TYR A 327 19.25 8.77 -13.14
CA TYR A 327 19.46 9.78 -14.19
C TYR A 327 18.23 10.69 -14.42
N VAL A 328 17.43 10.91 -13.39
CA VAL A 328 16.25 11.79 -13.49
C VAL A 328 16.60 13.23 -13.78
N TRP A 329 17.73 13.71 -13.29
CA TRP A 329 18.21 15.08 -13.48
C TRP A 329 19.28 15.17 -14.58
N PRO A 330 19.34 16.25 -15.38
CA PRO A 330 18.49 17.45 -15.36
C PRO A 330 17.05 17.17 -15.86
N PRO A 331 16.07 18.08 -15.59
CA PRO A 331 14.73 17.95 -16.15
C PRO A 331 14.76 18.05 -17.68
N TYR A 332 13.78 17.46 -18.35
CA TYR A 332 13.67 17.50 -19.79
C TYR A 332 13.60 18.96 -20.29
N GLY A 333 14.36 19.28 -21.32
CA GLY A 333 14.51 20.66 -21.83
C GLY A 333 15.43 21.57 -21.01
N GLY A 334 15.96 21.10 -19.90
CA GLY A 334 16.95 21.81 -19.08
C GLY A 334 16.39 22.50 -17.86
N VAL A 335 17.30 22.89 -16.99
CA VAL A 335 17.01 23.47 -15.67
C VAL A 335 16.32 24.83 -15.76
N ASP A 336 16.66 25.62 -16.75
CA ASP A 336 16.11 26.98 -16.90
C ASP A 336 14.59 26.97 -17.18
N LEU A 337 14.12 26.12 -18.10
CA LEU A 337 12.69 25.97 -18.39
C LEU A 337 11.92 25.39 -17.19
N PHE A 338 12.54 24.51 -16.45
CA PHE A 338 11.95 23.96 -15.24
C PHE A 338 11.82 25.00 -14.13
N ASN A 339 12.86 25.79 -13.90
CA ASN A 339 12.83 26.87 -12.91
C ASN A 339 11.85 27.99 -13.29
N GLU A 340 11.79 28.39 -14.57
CA GLU A 340 10.80 29.36 -15.04
C GLU A 340 9.37 28.94 -14.66
N PHE A 341 9.05 27.66 -14.89
CA PHE A 341 7.74 27.12 -14.51
C PHE A 341 7.52 27.07 -13.00
N LYS A 342 8.52 26.57 -12.24
CA LYS A 342 8.46 26.52 -10.77
C LYS A 342 8.24 27.91 -10.18
N ASP A 343 9.02 28.90 -10.64
CA ASP A 343 8.95 30.25 -10.11
C ASP A 343 7.60 30.89 -10.43
N ALA A 344 7.04 30.66 -11.62
CA ALA A 344 5.70 31.10 -12.00
C ALA A 344 4.59 30.49 -11.13
N LEU A 345 4.71 29.20 -10.76
CA LEU A 345 3.78 28.56 -9.81
C LEU A 345 3.89 29.20 -8.42
N HIS A 346 5.12 29.36 -7.91
CA HIS A 346 5.35 29.94 -6.59
C HIS A 346 4.88 31.41 -6.50
N GLU A 347 5.12 32.21 -7.52
CA GLU A 347 4.60 33.59 -7.60
C GLU A 347 3.07 33.63 -7.56
N ASN A 348 2.41 32.62 -8.11
CA ASN A 348 0.97 32.45 -8.05
C ASN A 348 0.47 31.82 -6.73
N GLY A 349 1.37 31.46 -5.81
CA GLY A 349 1.06 30.78 -4.56
C GLY A 349 0.66 29.32 -4.72
N ASP A 350 1.06 28.69 -5.82
CA ASP A 350 0.85 27.29 -6.15
C ASP A 350 2.13 26.46 -5.89
N LEU A 351 2.06 25.15 -6.05
CA LEU A 351 3.10 24.21 -5.67
C LEU A 351 3.56 23.40 -6.89
N LEU A 352 4.82 22.99 -6.86
CA LEU A 352 5.39 22.06 -7.83
C LEU A 352 5.70 20.72 -7.17
N GLY A 353 5.15 19.65 -7.73
CA GLY A 353 5.47 18.26 -7.41
C GLY A 353 6.08 17.54 -8.62
N VAL A 354 6.86 16.50 -8.35
CA VAL A 354 7.45 15.64 -9.38
C VAL A 354 7.30 14.17 -9.05
N TYR A 355 7.03 13.34 -10.07
CA TYR A 355 7.16 11.89 -9.97
C TYR A 355 8.62 11.48 -10.21
N CYS A 356 9.14 10.58 -9.37
CA CYS A 356 10.46 9.98 -9.52
C CYS A 356 10.32 8.45 -9.41
N SER A 357 10.99 7.72 -10.28
CA SER A 357 10.73 6.31 -10.54
C SER A 357 11.31 5.31 -9.52
N GLY A 358 11.65 5.73 -8.31
CA GLY A 358 12.13 4.85 -7.25
C GLY A 358 13.54 4.30 -7.50
N PHE A 359 13.75 3.02 -7.18
CA PHE A 359 15.10 2.41 -7.11
C PHE A 359 15.52 1.62 -8.35
N GLY A 360 14.74 1.66 -9.41
CA GLY A 360 15.14 0.99 -10.65
C GLY A 360 16.27 1.73 -11.36
N TYR A 361 17.42 1.10 -11.58
CA TYR A 361 18.51 1.63 -12.41
C TYR A 361 18.28 1.20 -13.85
N THR A 362 17.74 2.07 -14.69
CA THR A 362 17.47 1.77 -16.10
C THR A 362 18.76 1.77 -16.90
N THR A 363 19.05 0.66 -17.57
CA THR A 363 20.22 0.52 -18.46
C THR A 363 19.91 0.97 -19.88
N LYS A 364 18.68 0.71 -20.33
CA LYS A 364 18.17 1.17 -21.64
C LYS A 364 16.66 1.24 -21.66
N SER A 365 16.15 2.09 -22.54
CA SER A 365 14.72 2.22 -22.82
C SER A 365 14.49 2.30 -24.32
N THR A 366 13.47 1.60 -24.82
CA THR A 366 13.06 1.71 -26.24
C THR A 366 12.09 2.86 -26.46
N LEU A 367 11.55 3.45 -25.40
CA LEU A 367 10.63 4.60 -25.46
C LEU A 367 11.35 5.91 -25.80
N THR A 368 12.62 6.04 -25.38
CA THR A 368 13.39 7.30 -25.52
C THR A 368 14.71 7.12 -26.28
N GLY A 369 15.08 5.91 -26.66
CA GLY A 369 16.42 5.61 -27.17
C GLY A 369 17.55 5.71 -26.13
N TYR A 370 17.20 5.89 -24.85
CA TYR A 370 18.18 5.94 -23.76
C TYR A 370 18.93 4.61 -23.64
N ASN A 371 20.25 4.70 -23.56
CA ASN A 371 21.16 3.56 -23.34
C ASN A 371 22.37 4.01 -22.54
N CYS A 372 22.64 3.36 -21.41
CA CYS A 372 23.82 3.56 -20.58
C CYS A 372 24.54 2.24 -20.25
N GLU A 373 24.33 1.20 -21.07
CA GLU A 373 24.93 -0.13 -20.82
C GLU A 373 26.47 -0.06 -20.71
N ASP A 374 27.12 0.86 -21.42
CA ASP A 374 28.55 1.12 -21.34
C ASP A 374 29.04 1.69 -19.98
N LYS A 375 28.15 2.24 -19.20
CA LYS A 375 28.44 2.79 -17.85
C LYS A 375 28.38 1.75 -16.75
N ILE A 376 27.71 0.61 -16.97
CA ILE A 376 27.45 -0.39 -15.93
C ILE A 376 28.75 -0.86 -15.28
N GLU A 377 29.74 -1.23 -16.07
CA GLU A 377 31.05 -1.67 -15.57
C GLU A 377 31.91 -0.48 -15.11
N LYS A 378 31.95 0.60 -15.89
CA LYS A 378 32.74 1.80 -15.58
C LYS A 378 32.39 2.43 -14.24
N ASP A 379 31.10 2.50 -13.94
CA ASP A 379 30.57 3.13 -12.72
C ASP A 379 30.36 2.11 -11.60
N ASN A 380 30.79 0.86 -11.78
CA ASN A 380 30.64 -0.24 -10.83
C ASN A 380 29.20 -0.41 -10.32
N VAL A 381 28.22 -0.30 -11.20
CA VAL A 381 26.80 -0.31 -10.86
C VAL A 381 26.39 -1.63 -10.20
N LEU A 382 26.89 -2.77 -10.73
CA LEU A 382 26.46 -4.10 -10.27
C LEU A 382 26.82 -4.42 -8.82
N SER A 383 27.78 -3.69 -8.22
CA SER A 383 28.07 -3.81 -6.79
C SER A 383 27.03 -3.13 -5.89
N GLY A 384 26.14 -2.32 -6.46
CA GLY A 384 25.11 -1.58 -5.76
C GLY A 384 23.68 -2.10 -5.96
N VAL A 385 23.50 -3.13 -6.81
CA VAL A 385 22.15 -3.63 -7.13
C VAL A 385 21.77 -4.85 -6.31
N CYS A 386 20.48 -5.10 -6.23
CA CYS A 386 19.94 -6.30 -5.60
C CYS A 386 20.41 -7.56 -6.32
N LYS A 387 20.71 -8.61 -5.56
CA LYS A 387 21.16 -9.90 -6.08
C LYS A 387 20.13 -10.99 -5.83
N SER A 388 20.03 -11.90 -6.77
CA SER A 388 19.19 -13.09 -6.69
C SER A 388 19.67 -14.05 -5.57
N PRO A 389 18.87 -15.08 -5.20
CA PRO A 389 19.27 -16.10 -4.24
C PRO A 389 20.58 -16.79 -4.60
N ALA A 390 20.94 -16.87 -5.88
CA ALA A 390 22.23 -17.37 -6.36
C ALA A 390 23.39 -16.35 -6.21
N ASN A 391 23.16 -15.21 -5.54
CA ASN A 391 24.12 -14.12 -5.33
C ASN A 391 24.58 -13.46 -6.64
N LYS A 392 23.70 -13.33 -7.63
CA LYS A 392 23.98 -12.72 -8.93
C LYS A 392 23.05 -11.55 -9.19
N PRO A 393 23.56 -10.43 -9.76
CA PRO A 393 22.68 -9.40 -10.28
C PRO A 393 21.90 -9.95 -11.48
N GLU A 394 20.62 -9.64 -11.54
CA GLU A 394 19.76 -10.06 -12.64
C GLU A 394 19.06 -8.86 -13.25
N LEU A 395 19.08 -8.79 -14.58
CA LEU A 395 18.43 -7.72 -15.32
C LEU A 395 16.91 -7.91 -15.22
N GLY A 396 16.24 -6.97 -14.60
CA GLY A 396 14.79 -6.91 -14.52
C GLY A 396 14.16 -6.25 -15.75
N ARG A 397 12.84 -6.38 -15.84
CA ARG A 397 12.02 -5.70 -16.85
C ARG A 397 10.91 -4.96 -16.10
N THR A 398 11.06 -3.67 -15.99
CA THR A 398 10.05 -2.82 -15.35
C THR A 398 9.13 -2.18 -16.39
N CYS A 399 7.87 -1.94 -16.06
CA CYS A 399 6.86 -1.25 -16.88
C CYS A 399 6.60 -1.85 -18.27
N THR A 400 6.13 -3.03 -18.34
CA THR A 400 5.87 -3.88 -19.51
C THR A 400 7.10 -4.58 -20.06
N PRO A 401 6.96 -5.85 -20.39
CA PRO A 401 8.02 -6.59 -21.04
C PRO A 401 8.40 -5.88 -22.35
N TYR A 402 9.69 -5.66 -22.53
CA TYR A 402 10.33 -5.19 -23.77
C TYR A 402 10.62 -3.69 -23.91
N GLN A 403 10.24 -2.81 -22.98
CA GLN A 403 10.43 -1.38 -23.18
C GLN A 403 11.52 -0.76 -22.30
N ARG A 404 11.68 -1.24 -21.08
CA ARG A 404 12.69 -0.77 -20.15
C ARG A 404 13.42 -1.94 -19.48
N TYR A 405 14.74 -1.85 -19.44
CA TYR A 405 15.62 -2.84 -18.84
C TYR A 405 16.44 -2.17 -17.75
N GLY A 406 16.57 -2.81 -16.61
CA GLY A 406 17.31 -2.23 -15.50
C GLY A 406 17.56 -3.22 -14.38
N TYR A 407 18.21 -2.73 -13.35
CA TYR A 407 18.48 -3.43 -12.11
C TYR A 407 17.81 -2.70 -10.96
N ASP A 408 17.34 -3.43 -9.96
CA ASP A 408 16.87 -2.81 -8.72
C ASP A 408 18.07 -2.45 -7.83
N ILE A 409 18.18 -1.20 -7.42
CA ILE A 409 19.25 -0.73 -6.53
C ILE A 409 18.97 -1.26 -5.11
N CYS A 410 20.01 -1.79 -4.47
CA CYS A 410 19.94 -2.13 -3.04
C CYS A 410 20.28 -0.87 -2.21
N PRO A 411 19.32 -0.24 -1.54
CA PRO A 411 19.55 1.03 -0.82
C PRO A 411 20.45 0.88 0.40
N ILE A 412 20.73 -0.36 0.83
CA ILE A 412 21.55 -0.65 2.01
C ILE A 412 23.01 -0.96 1.62
N SER A 413 23.26 -1.29 0.35
CA SER A 413 24.62 -1.40 -0.12
C SER A 413 25.26 -0.01 -0.22
N LYS A 414 26.58 0.10 0.05
CA LYS A 414 27.30 1.36 -0.04
C LYS A 414 27.17 1.97 -1.44
N ARG A 415 27.42 1.18 -2.49
CA ARG A 415 27.35 1.67 -3.88
C ARG A 415 25.93 2.00 -4.31
N GLY A 416 24.94 1.20 -3.89
CA GLY A 416 23.53 1.49 -4.15
C GLY A 416 23.09 2.83 -3.55
N LYS A 417 23.49 3.10 -2.32
CA LYS A 417 23.22 4.40 -1.69
C LYS A 417 23.87 5.56 -2.42
N GLU A 418 25.14 5.42 -2.85
CA GLU A 418 25.82 6.42 -3.67
C GLU A 418 25.08 6.69 -4.98
N LEU A 419 24.62 5.65 -5.68
CA LEU A 419 23.86 5.79 -6.92
C LEU A 419 22.52 6.52 -6.71
N LEU A 420 21.83 6.24 -5.59
CA LEU A 420 20.60 6.94 -5.24
C LEU A 420 20.85 8.40 -4.87
N ASP A 421 21.88 8.67 -4.06
CA ASP A 421 22.25 10.03 -3.68
C ASP A 421 22.65 10.85 -4.93
N ASP A 422 23.48 10.31 -5.82
CA ASP A 422 23.87 10.97 -7.09
C ASP A 422 22.64 11.35 -7.95
N GLY A 423 21.60 10.50 -7.96
CA GLY A 423 20.38 10.75 -8.72
C GLY A 423 19.43 11.73 -8.06
N PHE A 424 19.24 11.65 -6.74
CA PHE A 424 18.21 12.40 -6.05
C PHE A 424 18.70 13.69 -5.39
N ASP A 425 19.97 13.83 -5.04
CA ASP A 425 20.49 15.08 -4.45
C ASP A 425 20.20 16.33 -5.32
N PRO A 426 20.27 16.30 -6.68
CA PRO A 426 19.85 17.44 -7.48
C PRO A 426 18.35 17.75 -7.35
N VAL A 427 17.49 16.73 -7.21
CA VAL A 427 16.05 16.92 -6.99
C VAL A 427 15.80 17.57 -5.62
N PHE A 428 16.49 17.11 -4.57
CA PHE A 428 16.40 17.67 -3.22
C PHE A 428 16.78 19.14 -3.17
N ASN A 429 17.68 19.57 -4.03
CA ASN A 429 18.15 20.96 -4.13
C ASN A 429 17.38 21.80 -5.16
N SER A 430 16.39 21.25 -5.85
CA SER A 430 15.67 21.93 -6.95
C SER A 430 14.64 22.97 -6.49
N GLY A 431 14.22 22.89 -5.22
CA GLY A 431 13.20 23.75 -4.66
C GLY A 431 11.76 23.35 -5.01
N VAL A 432 11.53 22.11 -5.45
CA VAL A 432 10.17 21.55 -5.57
C VAL A 432 9.57 21.30 -4.18
N ASP A 433 8.25 21.38 -4.08
CA ASP A 433 7.53 21.27 -2.79
C ASP A 433 7.25 19.81 -2.41
N TYR A 434 7.10 18.96 -3.42
CA TYR A 434 6.74 17.55 -3.25
C TYR A 434 7.48 16.67 -4.26
N ALA A 435 7.93 15.51 -3.80
CA ALA A 435 8.45 14.45 -4.67
C ALA A 435 7.78 13.12 -4.34
N GLN A 436 7.08 12.52 -5.30
CA GLN A 436 6.74 11.11 -5.23
C GLN A 436 8.00 10.31 -5.58
N ILE A 437 8.87 10.21 -4.59
CA ILE A 437 10.26 9.75 -4.82
C ILE A 437 10.35 8.24 -5.07
N LEU A 438 9.33 7.50 -4.66
CA LEU A 438 9.29 6.04 -4.66
C LEU A 438 8.15 5.50 -5.53
N ASP A 439 8.05 5.97 -6.78
CA ASP A 439 7.24 5.28 -7.77
C ASP A 439 7.79 3.85 -7.98
N GLN A 440 6.93 2.84 -8.11
CA GLN A 440 7.27 1.41 -8.18
C GLN A 440 7.86 0.79 -6.89
N ASN A 441 8.14 1.57 -5.88
CA ASN A 441 8.41 1.11 -4.52
C ASN A 441 7.15 1.25 -3.68
N HIS A 442 6.15 0.41 -3.99
CA HIS A 442 4.82 0.47 -3.39
C HIS A 442 4.86 0.54 -1.86
N GLY A 443 4.12 1.47 -1.27
CA GLY A 443 4.08 1.68 0.17
C GLY A 443 5.41 2.08 0.82
N GLY A 444 6.45 2.35 0.02
CA GLY A 444 7.82 2.58 0.50
C GLY A 444 8.65 1.30 0.66
N GLY A 445 8.15 0.15 0.17
CA GLY A 445 8.88 -1.11 0.21
C GLY A 445 10.10 -1.14 -0.70
N GLN A 446 11.03 -2.03 -0.40
CA GLN A 446 12.22 -2.25 -1.21
C GLN A 446 12.26 -3.67 -1.82
N CYS A 447 13.07 -3.84 -2.86
CA CYS A 447 13.28 -5.12 -3.50
C CYS A 447 14.07 -6.10 -2.63
N PHE A 448 13.86 -7.41 -2.81
CA PHE A 448 14.67 -8.43 -2.16
C PHE A 448 16.13 -8.33 -2.61
N CYS A 449 17.03 -8.55 -1.67
CA CYS A 449 18.44 -8.65 -1.97
C CYS A 449 19.04 -9.81 -1.18
N TYR A 450 19.59 -10.78 -1.91
CA TYR A 450 20.26 -11.95 -1.32
C TYR A 450 21.79 -11.83 -1.38
N ALA A 451 22.29 -10.61 -1.54
CA ALA A 451 23.72 -10.33 -1.63
C ALA A 451 24.45 -10.78 -0.35
N ARG A 452 25.59 -11.44 -0.53
CA ARG A 452 26.47 -11.90 0.55
C ARG A 452 27.62 -10.94 0.83
N ASP A 453 27.76 -9.91 -0.01
CA ASP A 453 28.79 -8.88 0.03
C ASP A 453 28.22 -7.47 0.30
N HIS A 454 26.93 -7.37 0.61
CA HIS A 454 26.33 -6.14 1.10
C HIS A 454 26.34 -6.08 2.63
N ALA A 455 26.05 -4.90 3.20
CA ALA A 455 26.06 -4.69 4.65
C ALA A 455 24.77 -5.17 5.35
N HIS A 456 24.16 -6.24 4.84
CA HIS A 456 22.97 -6.87 5.40
C HIS A 456 23.06 -8.40 5.26
N PRO A 457 22.31 -9.17 6.09
CA PRO A 457 22.18 -10.60 5.91
C PRO A 457 21.59 -10.98 4.54
N PRO A 458 21.94 -12.16 3.97
CA PRO A 458 21.48 -12.55 2.64
C PRO A 458 19.99 -12.90 2.56
N MET A 459 19.34 -13.23 3.68
CA MET A 459 17.90 -13.51 3.66
C MET A 459 17.09 -12.21 3.90
N PRO A 460 15.99 -12.00 3.18
CA PRO A 460 15.05 -10.90 3.46
C PRO A 460 14.56 -10.91 4.91
N GLY A 461 14.24 -9.74 5.47
CA GLY A 461 13.73 -9.66 6.84
C GLY A 461 13.75 -8.25 7.40
N GLN A 462 13.87 -8.13 8.72
CA GLN A 462 13.81 -6.88 9.47
C GLN A 462 14.77 -5.79 8.94
N TRP A 463 15.97 -6.15 8.51
CA TRP A 463 16.96 -5.23 8.01
C TRP A 463 16.44 -4.38 6.82
N MET A 464 15.49 -4.91 6.05
CA MET A 464 14.86 -4.19 4.93
C MET A 464 14.09 -2.97 5.43
N THR A 465 13.24 -3.14 6.42
CA THR A 465 12.47 -2.03 7.03
C THR A 465 13.40 -1.00 7.67
N ILE A 466 14.36 -1.47 8.48
CA ILE A 466 15.31 -0.58 9.18
C ILE A 466 16.16 0.21 8.19
N GLY A 467 16.66 -0.44 7.14
CA GLY A 467 17.49 0.22 6.13
C GLY A 467 16.73 1.29 5.37
N MET A 468 15.46 1.00 5.02
CA MET A 468 14.60 1.94 4.34
C MET A 468 14.24 3.15 5.21
N GLN A 469 13.91 2.94 6.48
CA GLN A 469 13.69 4.04 7.42
C GLN A 469 14.90 4.95 7.52
N LYS A 470 16.11 4.40 7.68
CA LYS A 470 17.35 5.17 7.74
C LYS A 470 17.58 6.00 6.47
N LEU A 471 17.36 5.43 5.30
CA LEU A 471 17.49 6.13 4.03
C LEU A 471 16.53 7.33 3.95
N LEU A 472 15.25 7.10 4.26
CA LEU A 472 14.22 8.14 4.24
C LEU A 472 14.50 9.24 5.26
N ASP A 473 14.98 8.90 6.46
CA ASP A 473 15.38 9.86 7.48
C ASP A 473 16.57 10.73 7.02
N GLU A 474 17.53 10.14 6.30
CA GLU A 474 18.66 10.87 5.71
C GLU A 474 18.19 11.81 4.61
N TRP A 475 17.31 11.37 3.73
CA TRP A 475 16.75 12.18 2.65
C TRP A 475 15.91 13.35 3.18
N LYS A 476 15.11 13.12 4.23
CA LYS A 476 14.37 14.21 4.89
C LYS A 476 15.28 15.26 5.49
N LYS A 477 16.46 14.89 6.02
CA LYS A 477 17.47 15.85 6.49
C LYS A 477 18.10 16.64 5.35
N LYS A 478 18.30 16.02 4.16
CA LYS A 478 18.82 16.69 2.97
C LYS A 478 17.80 17.67 2.37
N ALA A 479 16.52 17.33 2.41
CA ALA A 479 15.43 18.13 1.86
C ALA A 479 14.33 18.43 2.90
N PRO A 480 14.62 19.24 3.94
CA PRO A 480 13.70 19.44 5.06
C PRO A 480 12.38 20.14 4.69
N ASN A 481 12.38 20.90 3.59
CA ASN A 481 11.21 21.64 3.12
C ASN A 481 10.39 20.90 2.05
N MET A 482 10.88 19.76 1.57
CA MET A 482 10.21 18.93 0.58
C MET A 482 9.43 17.82 1.27
N LEU A 483 8.20 17.57 0.85
CA LEU A 483 7.45 16.40 1.30
C LEU A 483 7.65 15.24 0.33
N PHE A 484 7.69 14.02 0.88
CA PHE A 484 7.87 12.80 0.10
C PHE A 484 6.62 11.93 0.10
N GLY A 485 6.50 11.15 -0.97
CA GLY A 485 5.50 10.12 -1.13
C GLY A 485 6.02 8.90 -1.90
N CYS A 486 5.17 7.90 -1.99
CA CYS A 486 5.41 6.68 -2.76
C CYS A 486 4.20 6.30 -3.59
N GLU A 487 4.40 5.34 -4.49
CA GLU A 487 3.31 4.65 -5.16
C GLU A 487 2.56 3.76 -4.15
N SER A 488 1.24 3.77 -4.20
CA SER A 488 0.34 3.21 -3.18
C SER A 488 0.39 3.96 -1.84
N ALA A 489 -0.56 3.72 -0.96
CA ALA A 489 -0.56 4.31 0.38
C ALA A 489 0.70 3.91 1.15
N SER A 490 1.27 4.83 1.92
CA SER A 490 2.48 4.56 2.72
C SER A 490 2.24 3.43 3.70
N ALA A 491 3.13 2.44 3.72
CA ALA A 491 3.08 1.41 4.74
C ALA A 491 3.49 1.96 6.12
N GLU A 492 2.95 1.38 7.17
CA GLU A 492 3.07 1.83 8.55
C GLU A 492 4.46 2.31 8.99
N PRO A 493 5.57 1.59 8.71
CA PRO A 493 6.88 2.03 9.20
C PRO A 493 7.36 3.36 8.57
N PHE A 494 6.79 3.76 7.44
CA PHE A 494 7.27 4.91 6.65
C PHE A 494 6.36 6.14 6.68
N ILE A 495 5.23 6.08 7.37
CA ILE A 495 4.24 7.17 7.41
C ILE A 495 4.78 8.50 7.97
N GLY A 496 5.86 8.47 8.75
CA GLY A 496 6.52 9.68 9.24
C GLY A 496 7.36 10.41 8.19
N ASN A 497 7.73 9.73 7.12
CA ASN A 497 8.58 10.24 6.04
C ASN A 497 7.80 10.39 4.71
N LEU A 498 6.98 9.40 4.36
CA LEU A 498 6.17 9.39 3.15
C LEU A 498 4.76 9.88 3.50
N ILE A 499 4.64 11.18 3.67
CA ILE A 499 3.48 11.81 4.34
C ILE A 499 2.35 12.19 3.37
N ILE A 500 2.60 12.12 2.06
CA ILE A 500 1.60 12.26 1.00
C ILE A 500 1.89 11.19 -0.04
N SER A 501 1.03 10.19 -0.17
CA SER A 501 1.25 9.08 -1.11
C SER A 501 0.04 8.86 -2.01
N ASP A 502 0.29 8.18 -3.12
CA ASP A 502 -0.68 7.86 -4.15
C ASP A 502 -1.59 6.70 -3.71
N ASN A 503 -2.77 7.00 -3.21
CA ASN A 503 -3.72 5.99 -2.72
C ASN A 503 -4.60 5.45 -3.86
N ARG A 504 -4.46 4.17 -4.20
CA ARG A 504 -5.02 3.53 -5.41
C ARG A 504 -6.13 2.53 -5.12
N TYR A 505 -7.15 2.91 -4.35
CA TYR A 505 -8.23 1.99 -4.00
C TYR A 505 -9.02 1.46 -5.20
N GLU A 506 -9.12 2.23 -6.26
CA GLU A 506 -9.87 1.86 -7.47
C GLU A 506 -9.42 0.54 -8.11
N LEU A 507 -8.17 0.14 -7.89
CA LEU A 507 -7.65 -1.14 -8.37
C LEU A 507 -8.24 -2.35 -7.61
N ASN A 508 -8.88 -2.12 -6.49
CA ASN A 508 -9.40 -3.17 -5.62
C ASN A 508 -10.84 -3.58 -5.94
N TYR A 509 -11.64 -2.74 -6.60
CA TYR A 509 -13.04 -3.04 -6.92
C TYR A 509 -13.28 -4.38 -7.64
N PRO A 510 -12.42 -4.85 -8.54
CA PRO A 510 -12.62 -6.14 -9.19
C PRO A 510 -12.65 -7.35 -8.26
N PHE A 511 -12.13 -7.21 -7.03
CA PHE A 511 -11.97 -8.31 -6.07
C PHE A 511 -12.92 -8.21 -4.87
N GLY A 512 -13.48 -7.04 -4.64
CA GLY A 512 -14.34 -6.78 -3.48
C GLY A 512 -14.71 -5.30 -3.39
N THR A 513 -15.01 -4.85 -2.20
CA THR A 513 -15.37 -3.46 -1.91
C THR A 513 -14.21 -2.74 -1.25
N PRO A 514 -13.72 -1.62 -1.80
CA PRO A 514 -12.77 -0.77 -1.11
C PRO A 514 -13.35 -0.25 0.21
N VAL A 515 -12.55 -0.31 1.26
CA VAL A 515 -12.87 0.20 2.60
C VAL A 515 -11.70 1.00 3.13
N PRO A 516 -11.92 2.15 3.79
CA PRO A 516 -10.86 3.09 4.13
C PRO A 516 -10.06 2.68 5.38
N VAL A 517 -9.48 1.48 5.37
CA VAL A 517 -8.70 0.95 6.50
C VAL A 517 -7.48 1.79 6.78
N HIS A 518 -6.77 2.23 5.72
CA HIS A 518 -5.59 3.06 5.85
C HIS A 518 -5.92 4.41 6.50
N ALA A 519 -6.93 5.11 5.99
CA ALA A 519 -7.40 6.36 6.60
C ALA A 519 -7.94 6.14 8.01
N TYR A 520 -8.65 5.03 8.26
CA TYR A 520 -9.18 4.69 9.59
C TYR A 520 -8.08 4.56 10.65
N ILE A 521 -6.92 3.99 10.27
CA ILE A 521 -5.80 3.76 11.20
C ILE A 521 -4.85 4.95 11.26
N TYR A 522 -4.55 5.60 10.12
CA TYR A 522 -3.39 6.49 10.00
C TYR A 522 -3.71 7.95 9.67
N HIS A 523 -4.96 8.34 9.41
CA HIS A 523 -5.31 9.70 8.95
C HIS A 523 -4.79 10.82 9.88
N GLU A 524 -4.70 10.57 11.19
CA GLU A 524 -4.18 11.56 12.13
C GLU A 524 -2.68 11.88 11.90
N TYR A 525 -1.96 11.02 11.15
CA TYR A 525 -0.50 11.08 10.99
C TYR A 525 -0.06 11.48 9.59
N LEU A 526 -0.89 11.29 8.57
CA LEU A 526 -0.60 11.61 7.18
C LEU A 526 -1.87 11.86 6.37
N ARG A 527 -1.72 12.37 5.14
CA ARG A 527 -2.78 12.47 4.15
C ARG A 527 -2.26 11.94 2.82
N ASN A 528 -3.07 11.15 2.16
CA ASN A 528 -2.76 10.70 0.80
C ASN A 528 -3.45 11.59 -0.25
N PHE A 529 -3.18 11.30 -1.51
CA PHE A 529 -3.92 11.85 -2.63
C PHE A 529 -4.43 10.71 -3.53
N MET A 530 -5.37 11.02 -4.39
CA MET A 530 -6.10 10.03 -5.19
C MET A 530 -5.22 9.29 -6.22
N GLY A 531 -4.06 9.81 -6.55
CA GLY A 531 -3.20 9.25 -7.58
C GLY A 531 -3.65 9.51 -9.01
N ASN A 532 -2.82 9.08 -9.96
CA ASN A 532 -3.05 9.31 -11.39
C ASN A 532 -3.98 8.26 -12.04
N GLN A 533 -4.31 7.17 -11.35
CA GLN A 533 -5.18 6.11 -11.85
C GLN A 533 -6.62 6.22 -11.37
N CYS A 534 -7.09 7.41 -11.23
CA CYS A 534 -8.28 7.81 -10.50
C CYS A 534 -9.63 7.18 -10.89
N GLY A 535 -9.76 6.49 -11.96
CA GLY A 535 -10.99 5.79 -12.34
C GLY A 535 -10.69 4.46 -13.04
N CYS A 536 -9.48 3.96 -12.88
CA CYS A 536 -8.92 2.88 -13.70
C CYS A 536 -9.78 1.61 -13.82
N PRO A 537 -10.41 1.03 -12.77
CA PRO A 537 -11.18 -0.19 -12.95
C PRO A 537 -12.60 0.02 -13.50
N PHE A 538 -13.08 1.26 -13.58
CA PHE A 538 -14.38 1.55 -14.15
C PHE A 538 -14.31 1.70 -15.69
N GLU A 539 -15.40 1.34 -16.37
CA GLU A 539 -15.57 1.76 -17.75
C GLU A 539 -15.52 3.29 -17.81
N PRO A 540 -14.88 3.90 -18.83
CA PRO A 540 -14.83 5.36 -18.95
C PRO A 540 -16.23 5.96 -19.01
N GLN A 541 -16.64 6.64 -17.94
CA GLN A 541 -17.94 7.29 -17.80
C GLN A 541 -17.77 8.65 -17.16
N VAL A 542 -18.65 9.56 -17.51
CA VAL A 542 -18.59 10.95 -17.05
C VAL A 542 -18.60 11.09 -15.54
N ASP A 543 -19.33 10.22 -14.85
CA ASP A 543 -19.59 10.37 -13.42
C ASP A 543 -18.60 9.59 -12.53
N THR A 544 -17.84 8.67 -13.08
CA THR A 544 -16.90 7.85 -12.30
C THR A 544 -15.81 8.67 -11.63
N LEU A 545 -15.29 9.71 -12.30
CA LEU A 545 -14.29 10.60 -11.72
C LEU A 545 -14.85 11.38 -10.51
N ARG A 546 -16.07 11.92 -10.60
CA ARG A 546 -16.67 12.65 -9.48
C ARG A 546 -16.96 11.73 -8.29
N TYR A 547 -17.38 10.50 -8.54
CA TYR A 547 -17.56 9.51 -7.48
C TYR A 547 -16.24 9.21 -6.77
N ARG A 548 -15.16 9.04 -7.54
CA ARG A 548 -13.81 8.84 -6.97
C ARG A 548 -13.31 10.04 -6.16
N LEU A 549 -13.54 11.27 -6.68
CA LEU A 549 -13.22 12.51 -5.97
C LEU A 549 -13.99 12.62 -4.66
N ALA A 550 -15.28 12.28 -4.67
CA ALA A 550 -16.12 12.28 -3.48
C ALA A 550 -15.65 11.28 -2.43
N TYR A 551 -15.20 10.08 -2.87
CA TYR A 551 -14.61 9.11 -1.97
C TYR A 551 -13.34 9.66 -1.32
N SER A 552 -12.39 10.17 -2.10
CA SER A 552 -11.15 10.77 -1.57
C SER A 552 -11.45 11.88 -0.57
N PHE A 553 -12.38 12.76 -0.90
CA PHE A 553 -12.79 13.84 -0.03
C PHE A 553 -13.39 13.33 1.29
N SER A 554 -14.25 12.31 1.22
CA SER A 554 -14.94 11.76 2.41
C SER A 554 -13.96 11.11 3.40
N ILE A 555 -12.86 10.55 2.91
CA ILE A 555 -11.82 9.91 3.75
C ILE A 555 -10.68 10.86 4.15
N GLY A 556 -10.76 12.14 3.78
CA GLY A 556 -9.76 13.16 4.13
C GLY A 556 -8.54 13.22 3.21
N ASP A 557 -8.52 12.46 2.12
CA ASP A 557 -7.45 12.50 1.11
C ASP A 557 -7.58 13.73 0.20
N LEU A 558 -6.46 14.14 -0.41
CA LEU A 558 -6.42 15.21 -1.38
C LEU A 558 -7.08 14.75 -2.69
N MET A 559 -7.91 15.63 -3.26
CA MET A 559 -8.48 15.39 -4.59
C MET A 559 -7.42 15.55 -5.68
N THR A 560 -7.54 14.76 -6.76
CA THR A 560 -6.59 14.79 -7.88
C THR A 560 -7.32 14.90 -9.20
N LEU A 561 -6.79 15.70 -10.10
CA LEU A 561 -7.18 15.75 -11.51
C LEU A 561 -6.02 15.23 -12.36
N VAL A 562 -6.36 14.52 -13.43
CA VAL A 562 -5.40 14.09 -14.46
C VAL A 562 -5.74 14.81 -15.75
N LEU A 563 -4.76 15.50 -16.35
CA LEU A 563 -4.95 16.20 -17.63
C LEU A 563 -4.28 15.44 -18.78
N ASN A 564 -4.97 15.42 -19.92
CA ASN A 564 -4.36 15.05 -21.19
C ASN A 564 -3.55 16.24 -21.77
N PRO A 565 -2.78 16.05 -22.85
CA PRO A 565 -1.99 17.13 -23.45
C PRO A 565 -2.78 18.35 -23.93
N ASN A 566 -4.09 18.24 -24.12
CA ASN A 566 -4.96 19.37 -24.52
C ASN A 566 -5.53 20.14 -23.32
N GLY A 567 -5.22 19.68 -22.08
CA GLY A 567 -5.76 20.26 -20.85
C GLY A 567 -7.15 19.76 -20.47
N ASP A 568 -7.67 18.72 -21.14
CA ASP A 568 -8.94 18.09 -20.78
C ASP A 568 -8.75 17.07 -19.67
N LEU A 569 -9.81 16.79 -18.91
CA LEU A 569 -9.80 15.79 -17.84
C LEU A 569 -9.75 14.36 -18.39
N MET A 570 -8.95 13.52 -17.74
CA MET A 570 -8.90 12.09 -17.95
C MET A 570 -9.59 11.36 -16.78
N THR A 571 -10.22 10.21 -17.04
CA THR A 571 -10.79 9.35 -15.99
C THR A 571 -9.76 8.42 -15.39
N HIS A 572 -8.71 8.11 -16.10
CA HIS A 572 -7.59 7.31 -15.61
C HIS A 572 -6.35 7.48 -16.47
N TRP A 573 -5.21 7.03 -15.96
CA TRP A 573 -3.92 6.96 -16.63
C TRP A 573 -3.77 5.61 -17.36
N GLY A 574 -3.32 5.62 -18.60
CA GLY A 574 -3.04 4.39 -19.35
C GLY A 574 -3.56 4.36 -20.79
N THR A 575 -3.61 3.18 -21.38
CA THR A 575 -3.90 2.93 -22.81
C THR A 575 -5.38 2.70 -23.14
N HIS A 576 -6.28 3.20 -22.32
CA HIS A 576 -7.72 2.94 -22.47
C HIS A 576 -8.41 3.98 -23.35
N ASP A 577 -9.55 3.57 -23.92
CA ASP A 577 -10.38 4.46 -24.71
C ASP A 577 -11.05 5.51 -23.80
N PHE A 578 -10.81 6.78 -24.08
CA PHE A 578 -11.41 7.91 -23.40
C PHE A 578 -12.59 8.50 -24.21
N SER A 579 -13.38 7.65 -24.82
CA SER A 579 -14.54 8.03 -25.63
C SER A 579 -15.60 8.83 -24.85
N ALA A 580 -15.60 8.73 -23.52
CA ALA A 580 -16.51 9.46 -22.64
C ALA A 580 -15.70 10.28 -21.60
N PRO A 581 -15.10 11.43 -21.99
CA PRO A 581 -14.34 12.26 -21.07
C PRO A 581 -15.24 12.83 -19.96
N PRO A 582 -14.69 13.07 -18.76
CA PRO A 582 -15.42 13.70 -17.66
C PRO A 582 -15.95 15.08 -18.06
N ASN A 583 -17.11 15.45 -17.52
CA ASN A 583 -17.62 16.80 -17.68
C ASN A 583 -16.80 17.78 -16.84
N MET A 584 -15.95 18.57 -17.49
CA MET A 584 -15.05 19.53 -16.85
C MET A 584 -15.80 20.50 -15.94
N GLU A 585 -16.85 21.15 -16.43
CA GLU A 585 -17.60 22.17 -15.70
C GLU A 585 -18.21 21.61 -14.41
N LYS A 586 -18.89 20.47 -14.49
CA LYS A 586 -19.50 19.82 -13.32
C LYS A 586 -18.46 19.31 -12.34
N THR A 587 -17.35 18.79 -12.83
CA THR A 587 -16.24 18.31 -11.99
C THR A 587 -15.59 19.46 -11.24
N LEU A 588 -15.28 20.57 -11.90
CA LEU A 588 -14.71 21.75 -11.24
C LEU A 588 -15.72 22.41 -10.28
N SER A 589 -17.01 22.40 -10.61
CA SER A 589 -18.08 22.87 -9.70
C SER A 589 -18.15 22.01 -8.42
N PHE A 590 -18.05 20.68 -8.55
CA PHE A 590 -17.98 19.78 -7.41
C PHE A 590 -16.75 20.09 -6.53
N ILE A 591 -15.56 20.19 -7.13
CA ILE A 591 -14.32 20.50 -6.40
C ILE A 591 -14.42 21.87 -5.70
N LYS A 592 -14.99 22.86 -6.34
CA LYS A 592 -15.24 24.19 -5.74
C LYS A 592 -16.08 24.08 -4.46
N ASN A 593 -17.18 23.31 -4.53
CA ASN A 593 -18.04 23.12 -3.37
C ASN A 593 -17.31 22.35 -2.25
N MET A 594 -16.56 21.30 -2.57
CA MET A 594 -15.75 20.56 -1.60
C MET A 594 -14.67 21.44 -0.96
N ASN A 595 -13.97 22.27 -1.74
CA ASN A 595 -12.99 23.21 -1.22
C ASN A 595 -13.61 24.23 -0.26
N LYS A 596 -14.77 24.79 -0.63
CA LYS A 596 -15.52 25.69 0.23
C LYS A 596 -15.99 25.00 1.51
N PHE A 597 -16.53 23.80 1.39
CA PHE A 597 -17.01 22.99 2.53
C PHE A 597 -15.85 22.66 3.47
N TYR A 598 -14.72 22.19 2.95
CA TYR A 598 -13.53 21.92 3.72
C TYR A 598 -13.08 23.14 4.52
N ASN A 599 -12.81 24.27 3.86
CA ASN A 599 -12.23 25.44 4.50
C ASN A 599 -13.16 26.15 5.49
N LYS A 600 -14.48 26.06 5.31
CA LYS A 600 -15.46 26.76 6.15
C LYS A 600 -16.06 25.90 7.26
N ILE A 601 -16.14 24.59 7.07
CA ILE A 601 -16.96 23.71 7.89
C ILE A 601 -16.22 22.49 8.37
N ALA A 602 -15.50 21.77 7.49
CA ALA A 602 -15.05 20.42 7.75
C ALA A 602 -13.55 20.28 8.08
N LYS A 603 -12.77 21.36 8.06
CA LYS A 603 -11.32 21.31 8.23
C LYS A 603 -10.91 20.65 9.55
N GLU A 604 -11.59 20.93 10.64
CA GLU A 604 -11.29 20.34 11.95
C GLU A 604 -11.51 18.82 12.02
N TYR A 605 -12.36 18.31 11.12
CA TYR A 605 -12.64 16.88 10.97
C TYR A 605 -11.72 16.23 9.95
N LEU A 606 -11.69 16.73 8.72
CA LEU A 606 -10.99 16.10 7.59
C LEU A 606 -9.46 16.33 7.55
N TYR A 607 -8.94 17.33 8.25
CA TYR A 607 -7.50 17.51 8.36
C TYR A 607 -6.92 16.82 9.57
N ALA A 608 -7.65 16.79 10.65
CA ALA A 608 -7.06 16.50 11.94
C ALA A 608 -7.98 15.72 12.88
N GLY A 609 -9.12 15.31 12.39
CA GLY A 609 -10.04 14.43 13.10
C GLY A 609 -9.60 12.97 13.03
N LYS A 610 -10.08 12.19 14.00
CA LYS A 610 -9.93 10.73 14.04
C LYS A 610 -11.13 10.10 13.35
N MET A 611 -10.90 9.29 12.32
CA MET A 611 -11.99 8.58 11.66
C MET A 611 -12.66 7.60 12.61
N LYS A 612 -13.99 7.54 12.58
CA LYS A 612 -14.85 6.69 13.38
C LYS A 612 -15.75 5.83 12.50
N ASN A 613 -16.45 4.90 13.11
CA ASN A 613 -17.46 4.13 12.42
C ASN A 613 -18.56 5.07 11.93
N ALA A 614 -18.76 5.12 10.63
CA ALA A 614 -19.87 5.86 10.04
C ALA A 614 -21.17 5.08 10.31
N PRO A 615 -22.29 5.76 10.61
CA PRO A 615 -23.57 5.12 10.65
C PRO A 615 -23.97 4.63 9.25
N ASP A 616 -24.74 3.56 9.19
CA ASP A 616 -25.34 3.13 7.95
C ASP A 616 -26.28 4.22 7.44
N ILE A 617 -26.09 4.64 6.19
CA ILE A 617 -27.00 5.57 5.53
C ILE A 617 -27.90 4.80 4.58
N GLU A 618 -29.20 5.02 4.70
CA GLU A 618 -30.18 4.49 3.75
C GLU A 618 -30.31 5.49 2.60
N CYS A 619 -29.75 5.15 1.46
CA CYS A 619 -29.80 5.93 0.23
C CYS A 619 -29.88 5.04 -1.01
N ASP A 620 -30.24 5.63 -2.16
CA ASP A 620 -30.19 4.92 -3.45
C ASP A 620 -28.79 4.41 -3.74
N SER A 621 -28.71 3.39 -4.59
CA SER A 621 -27.44 2.85 -5.11
C SER A 621 -27.18 3.31 -6.54
N ILE A 622 -25.91 3.29 -6.96
CA ILE A 622 -25.45 3.51 -8.32
C ILE A 622 -24.62 2.32 -8.78
N THR A 623 -24.76 1.93 -10.03
CA THR A 623 -24.02 0.80 -10.61
C THR A 623 -23.07 1.33 -11.69
N PHE A 624 -21.79 1.02 -11.52
CA PHE A 624 -20.74 1.30 -12.49
C PHE A 624 -20.29 0.01 -13.16
N PRO A 625 -20.29 -0.08 -14.49
CA PRO A 625 -19.63 -1.17 -15.19
C PRO A 625 -18.13 -1.12 -14.92
N LEU A 626 -17.55 -2.28 -14.63
CA LEU A 626 -16.10 -2.38 -14.45
C LEU A 626 -15.42 -2.68 -15.78
N PHE A 627 -14.23 -2.15 -15.92
CA PHE A 627 -13.40 -2.26 -17.12
C PHE A 627 -13.17 -3.71 -17.56
N ARG A 628 -13.11 -3.95 -18.87
CA ARG A 628 -12.90 -5.27 -19.51
C ARG A 628 -13.97 -6.33 -19.18
N GLY A 629 -15.22 -5.92 -19.07
CA GLY A 629 -16.34 -6.86 -18.90
C GLY A 629 -16.36 -7.60 -17.57
N ARG A 630 -15.71 -7.08 -16.55
CA ARG A 630 -15.80 -7.58 -15.18
C ARG A 630 -17.18 -7.29 -14.58
N LYS A 631 -17.52 -7.98 -13.49
CA LYS A 631 -18.77 -7.76 -12.74
C LYS A 631 -18.90 -6.27 -12.38
N ALA A 632 -20.06 -5.66 -12.65
CA ALA A 632 -20.31 -4.28 -12.29
C ALA A 632 -20.28 -4.06 -10.78
N ALA A 633 -19.79 -2.89 -10.34
CA ALA A 633 -19.82 -2.48 -8.96
C ALA A 633 -21.10 -1.71 -8.65
N THR A 634 -21.91 -2.19 -7.70
CA THR A 634 -23.08 -1.47 -7.17
C THR A 634 -22.69 -0.86 -5.83
N LEU A 635 -22.73 0.45 -5.74
CA LEU A 635 -22.21 1.24 -4.64
C LEU A 635 -23.29 2.18 -4.09
N PRO A 636 -23.21 2.63 -2.84
CA PRO A 636 -24.09 3.69 -2.34
C PRO A 636 -23.97 4.93 -3.23
N ARG A 637 -25.09 5.57 -3.53
CA ARG A 637 -25.10 6.83 -4.31
C ARG A 637 -24.41 7.96 -3.57
N LEU A 638 -24.54 8.00 -2.26
CA LEU A 638 -23.88 8.95 -1.37
C LEU A 638 -22.72 8.29 -0.64
N LEU A 639 -21.68 9.06 -0.40
CA LEU A 639 -20.52 8.62 0.36
C LEU A 639 -20.55 9.23 1.76
N SER A 640 -20.33 8.41 2.78
CA SER A 640 -20.39 8.86 4.18
C SER A 640 -19.12 8.50 4.94
N SER A 641 -18.75 9.36 5.88
CA SER A 641 -17.68 9.12 6.84
C SER A 641 -18.04 9.74 8.18
N ALA A 642 -17.43 9.24 9.23
CA ALA A 642 -17.59 9.78 10.59
C ALA A 642 -16.24 10.20 11.15
N TRP A 643 -16.23 11.31 11.86
CA TRP A 643 -15.02 11.95 12.36
C TRP A 643 -15.20 12.47 13.78
N HIS A 644 -14.22 12.25 14.61
CA HIS A 644 -14.15 12.81 15.95
C HIS A 644 -13.10 13.93 15.99
N ALA A 645 -13.55 15.14 16.27
CA ALA A 645 -12.70 16.30 16.39
C ALA A 645 -12.05 16.40 17.78
N LYS A 646 -10.99 17.19 17.88
CA LYS A 646 -10.26 17.36 19.15
C LYS A 646 -11.11 18.01 20.27
N ASP A 647 -12.15 18.75 19.92
CA ASP A 647 -13.08 19.36 20.87
C ASP A 647 -14.10 18.36 21.47
N GLY A 648 -14.01 17.09 21.08
CA GLY A 648 -14.86 16.01 21.58
C GLY A 648 -16.14 15.79 20.78
N LYS A 649 -16.38 16.55 19.71
CA LYS A 649 -17.56 16.39 18.87
C LYS A 649 -17.34 15.33 17.80
N THR A 650 -18.38 14.55 17.53
CA THR A 650 -18.47 13.65 16.39
C THR A 650 -19.30 14.29 15.30
N ALA A 651 -18.86 14.17 14.06
CA ALA A 651 -19.61 14.62 12.90
C ALA A 651 -19.65 13.54 11.82
N TYR A 652 -20.80 13.47 11.13
CA TYR A 652 -20.97 12.68 9.93
C TYR A 652 -20.86 13.60 8.74
N ILE A 653 -20.04 13.24 7.75
CA ILE A 653 -19.88 13.95 6.48
C ILE A 653 -20.51 13.07 5.41
N VAL A 654 -21.49 13.59 4.70
CA VAL A 654 -22.20 12.93 3.60
C VAL A 654 -21.98 13.72 2.33
N VAL A 655 -21.43 13.08 1.29
CA VAL A 655 -21.02 13.71 0.03
C VAL A 655 -21.90 13.22 -1.11
N ASN A 656 -22.44 14.16 -1.89
CA ASN A 656 -23.24 13.90 -3.09
C ASN A 656 -22.46 14.28 -4.37
N PRO A 657 -21.92 13.31 -5.12
CA PRO A 657 -21.23 13.58 -6.40
C PRO A 657 -22.17 13.85 -7.57
N GLU A 658 -23.48 13.68 -7.37
CA GLU A 658 -24.49 13.73 -8.43
C GLU A 658 -25.03 15.15 -8.68
N ASN A 659 -25.55 15.35 -9.90
CA ASN A 659 -26.13 16.64 -10.33
C ASN A 659 -27.55 16.91 -9.77
N THR A 660 -28.09 15.98 -9.01
CA THR A 660 -29.43 16.04 -8.44
C THR A 660 -29.36 16.00 -6.94
N GLN A 661 -30.29 16.66 -6.29
CA GLN A 661 -30.48 16.56 -4.86
C GLN A 661 -30.72 15.11 -4.45
N ALA A 662 -30.14 14.69 -3.36
CA ALA A 662 -30.34 13.36 -2.80
C ALA A 662 -30.95 13.43 -1.40
N VAL A 663 -31.85 12.50 -1.12
CA VAL A 663 -32.46 12.29 0.22
C VAL A 663 -31.89 11.00 0.78
N PHE A 664 -31.60 10.99 2.05
CA PHE A 664 -31.11 9.82 2.79
C PHE A 664 -31.63 9.82 4.21
N SER A 665 -31.52 8.68 4.91
CA SER A 665 -31.80 8.61 6.34
C SER A 665 -30.63 8.06 7.13
N ILE A 666 -30.51 8.53 8.37
CA ILE A 666 -29.63 8.01 9.40
C ILE A 666 -30.48 7.76 10.65
N ASN A 667 -30.51 6.54 11.14
CA ASN A 667 -31.28 6.16 12.34
C ASN A 667 -32.75 6.64 12.26
N GLY A 668 -33.35 6.54 11.06
CA GLY A 668 -34.74 6.96 10.79
C GLY A 668 -34.96 8.47 10.59
N ASN A 669 -33.96 9.31 10.83
CA ASN A 669 -34.05 10.75 10.55
C ASN A 669 -33.70 11.03 9.08
N LYS A 670 -34.55 11.81 8.40
CA LYS A 670 -34.38 12.16 6.99
C LYS A 670 -33.55 13.43 6.84
N TYR A 671 -32.61 13.38 5.92
CA TYR A 671 -31.74 14.48 5.54
C TYR A 671 -31.74 14.67 4.03
N THR A 672 -31.26 15.82 3.61
CA THR A 672 -31.15 16.19 2.19
C THR A 672 -29.80 16.81 1.95
N VAL A 673 -29.11 16.35 0.90
CA VAL A 673 -27.84 16.94 0.45
C VAL A 673 -28.03 17.52 -0.95
N ALA A 674 -27.52 18.74 -1.17
CA ALA A 674 -27.63 19.46 -2.43
C ALA A 674 -26.83 18.73 -3.56
N PRO A 675 -27.11 19.06 -4.85
CA PRO A 675 -26.33 18.55 -5.97
C PRO A 675 -24.87 18.98 -5.86
N LEU A 676 -23.92 18.08 -6.15
CA LEU A 676 -22.47 18.33 -6.16
C LEU A 676 -21.97 18.98 -4.86
N ASP A 677 -22.51 18.60 -3.71
CA ASP A 677 -22.21 19.23 -2.42
C ASP A 677 -22.04 18.19 -1.29
N ALA A 678 -21.73 18.67 -0.12
CA ALA A 678 -21.62 17.86 1.08
C ALA A 678 -22.43 18.43 2.24
N LEU A 679 -22.80 17.56 3.18
CA LEU A 679 -23.53 17.90 4.40
C LEU A 679 -22.73 17.42 5.61
N LEU A 680 -22.60 18.29 6.62
CA LEU A 680 -22.05 17.92 7.93
C LEU A 680 -23.21 17.84 8.93
N ILE A 681 -23.27 16.72 9.64
CA ILE A 681 -24.24 16.47 10.72
C ILE A 681 -23.43 16.27 12.00
N ILE A 682 -23.64 17.11 12.99
CA ILE A 682 -23.02 16.99 14.32
C ILE A 682 -23.91 16.10 15.17
N GLU A 683 -23.29 15.09 15.82
CA GLU A 683 -23.98 14.18 16.74
C GLU A 683 -24.29 14.86 18.08
#